data_3d9eeed2772d3c4f1e63dbb1cbeee50c
#
_entry.id   3d9eeed2772d3c4f1e63dbb1cbeee50c
#
_cell.length_a   1.000
_cell.length_b   1.000
_cell.length_c   1.000
_cell.angle_alpha   90.00
_cell.angle_beta   90.00
_cell.angle_gamma   90.00
#
_symmetry.space_group_name_H-M   'P 1'
#
loop_
_entity.id
_entity.type
_entity.pdbx_description
1 polymer ?
#
loop_
_entity_poly.entity_id
_entity_poly.type
_entity_poly.pdbx_seq_one_letter_code
_entity_poly.pdbx_strand_id
1 'polypeptide(L)'
;MIYAKSNPKETLREHTDALRKELETLKNCYGDKIEILTNLDKEEFWRLLDIIVEFHDLGKVFTPFQNVIREKIGEKKIDTPFENDIYHNFISPAFINYKKLNIDKDLKEVIVQSIGYHHERDVIIDNDLKDKIQKILDEDILNQVNKLKDDFHVKYEIKEKSLRNTYLKYMEKRIKPKDENYKLYVMLKGLTHRIDHSASAHEEIELNADENVGEYTERFFKNNNYELREVQQFAKNNRNKNIILKASTGMGKTETALIWIDNDKSFFTLPLRVSINALFDRVSKDDIKYNYAGLLHSSSLDYLEDNKYSDYEDRVNQSRLMSTKLTFSTIDQIFKFPFMYRGYEKEFATLAYSKIVIDEIQAYSPEICAVLIKGIEMIHKIGGNFMIMTATMPAIYENELKRRGVFDDNLATRTFNTDIIRHNVKVEDMSLDENLNQIVEQGKSKKVLVIVNTVKSAVDTYEKLKNINDNVNLNLLHSMYIQEDRVKLENNIKEFAKNENIGIWITTQLVEASLDVDFDVLHTEVSTLDSLFQRFGRCNRKGLKLIDSPNVFIYKKEANGIGSIYDKDIVNKGLELLEICINEKSSKITEDDKLEMVEKVYSEENLKGTEFYSKFRKALEILDALEPCQLSKNEAQSILRDIESDTAIPIEVYEKIKYTYIKFYEDLNELIDNEYKKENKNDEYKKYLKSKRKEVKRDILKKTVNIPAYRTKNLGVITDIPIKGLENIKILNYKYELQEDNGRLKGKGVVIGEELINFV
;
A
#
# COMPACT_ATOMS: atom_id res chain seq x y z
N MET A 1 -42.58 6.59 4.22
CA MET A 1 -41.35 5.81 3.91
C MET A 1 -40.14 6.70 4.16
N ILE A 2 -39.18 6.21 4.94
CA ILE A 2 -37.93 6.91 5.30
C ILE A 2 -36.80 6.33 4.45
N TYR A 3 -36.06 7.19 3.78
CA TYR A 3 -34.98 6.80 2.87
C TYR A 3 -33.60 6.93 3.51
N ALA A 4 -32.73 5.98 3.25
CA ALA A 4 -31.30 6.02 3.61
C ALA A 4 -30.46 6.64 2.48
N LYS A 5 -30.79 6.33 1.20
CA LYS A 5 -30.03 6.75 0.02
C LYS A 5 -30.93 7.06 -1.19
N SER A 6 -30.39 7.85 -2.11
CA SER A 6 -31.05 8.19 -3.38
C SER A 6 -30.58 7.37 -4.57
N ASN A 7 -29.35 6.81 -4.50
CA ASN A 7 -28.79 6.01 -5.60
C ASN A 7 -27.82 4.93 -5.07
N PRO A 8 -28.17 3.65 -5.14
CA PRO A 8 -29.54 3.21 -5.49
C PRO A 8 -30.57 3.73 -4.48
N LYS A 9 -31.84 3.82 -4.90
CA LYS A 9 -32.93 4.20 -3.98
C LYS A 9 -33.09 3.09 -2.93
N GLU A 10 -32.84 3.44 -1.67
CA GLU A 10 -32.83 2.50 -0.54
C GLU A 10 -33.52 3.13 0.66
N THR A 11 -34.42 2.39 1.30
CA THR A 11 -35.07 2.80 2.53
C THR A 11 -34.13 2.61 3.74
N LEU A 12 -34.41 3.28 4.85
CA LEU A 12 -33.65 3.11 6.09
C LEU A 12 -33.73 1.66 6.59
N ARG A 13 -34.87 1.00 6.40
CA ARG A 13 -35.07 -0.42 6.76
C ARG A 13 -34.16 -1.33 5.94
N GLU A 14 -34.21 -1.22 4.61
CA GLU A 14 -33.39 -2.05 3.71
C GLU A 14 -31.90 -1.87 4.02
N HIS A 15 -31.47 -0.64 4.24
CA HIS A 15 -30.10 -0.36 4.62
C HIS A 15 -29.70 -1.02 5.95
N THR A 16 -30.53 -0.90 6.98
CA THR A 16 -30.23 -1.51 8.29
C THR A 16 -30.26 -3.04 8.22
N ASP A 17 -31.15 -3.64 7.43
CA ASP A 17 -31.16 -5.08 7.21
C ASP A 17 -29.87 -5.56 6.51
N ALA A 18 -29.35 -4.78 5.55
CA ALA A 18 -28.03 -5.04 4.96
C ALA A 18 -26.89 -4.94 6.00
N LEU A 19 -26.91 -3.92 6.86
CA LEU A 19 -25.93 -3.79 7.95
C LEU A 19 -25.94 -4.97 8.91
N ARG A 20 -27.14 -5.46 9.31
CA ARG A 20 -27.27 -6.65 10.16
C ARG A 20 -26.66 -7.88 9.51
N LYS A 21 -26.90 -8.05 8.21
CA LYS A 21 -26.31 -9.17 7.45
C LYS A 21 -24.77 -9.09 7.50
N GLU A 22 -24.19 -7.92 7.25
CA GLU A 22 -22.74 -7.77 7.26
C GLU A 22 -22.13 -7.94 8.66
N LEU A 23 -22.85 -7.51 9.73
CA LEU A 23 -22.45 -7.74 11.10
C LEU A 23 -22.41 -9.24 11.44
N GLU A 24 -23.46 -10.01 11.07
CA GLU A 24 -23.48 -11.45 11.26
C GLU A 24 -22.39 -12.16 10.43
N THR A 25 -22.15 -11.74 9.20
CA THR A 25 -21.04 -12.25 8.38
C THR A 25 -19.71 -12.05 9.09
N LEU A 26 -19.42 -10.83 9.58
CA LEU A 26 -18.20 -10.54 10.31
C LEU A 26 -18.03 -11.41 11.57
N LYS A 27 -19.13 -11.54 12.35
CA LYS A 27 -19.15 -12.35 13.57
C LYS A 27 -18.88 -13.81 13.26
N ASN A 28 -19.51 -14.36 12.23
CA ASN A 28 -19.32 -15.77 11.83
C ASN A 28 -17.90 -16.04 11.31
N CYS A 29 -17.31 -15.09 10.55
CA CYS A 29 -15.98 -15.28 9.95
C CYS A 29 -14.83 -15.11 10.96
N TYR A 30 -14.90 -14.07 11.81
CA TYR A 30 -13.79 -13.67 12.66
C TYR A 30 -14.19 -13.34 14.11
N GLY A 31 -15.38 -13.76 14.56
CA GLY A 31 -15.88 -13.47 15.90
C GLY A 31 -14.92 -13.86 17.00
N ASP A 32 -14.43 -15.09 16.98
CA ASP A 32 -13.49 -15.60 17.99
C ASP A 32 -12.20 -14.77 18.11
N LYS A 33 -11.73 -14.19 17.00
CA LYS A 33 -10.54 -13.32 16.99
C LYS A 33 -10.81 -11.91 17.48
N ILE A 34 -11.95 -11.36 17.11
CA ILE A 34 -12.35 -10.00 17.51
C ILE A 34 -12.64 -9.95 19.02
N GLU A 35 -13.32 -10.97 19.53
CA GLU A 35 -13.73 -11.05 20.94
C GLU A 35 -12.56 -10.96 21.92
N ILE A 36 -11.45 -11.66 21.62
CA ILE A 36 -10.27 -11.66 22.49
C ILE A 36 -9.50 -10.34 22.51
N LEU A 37 -9.78 -9.45 21.55
CA LEU A 37 -9.12 -8.15 21.46
C LEU A 37 -9.67 -7.12 22.44
N THR A 38 -10.82 -7.36 23.06
CA THR A 38 -11.44 -6.42 24.00
C THR A 38 -11.48 -7.04 25.39
N ASN A 39 -11.51 -6.19 26.42
CA ASN A 39 -11.61 -6.65 27.80
C ASN A 39 -13.08 -6.88 28.22
N LEU A 40 -14.02 -6.78 27.28
CA LEU A 40 -15.43 -7.04 27.53
C LEU A 40 -15.76 -8.52 27.41
N ASP A 41 -16.85 -8.93 28.06
CA ASP A 41 -17.49 -10.20 27.76
C ASP A 41 -17.88 -10.26 26.28
N LYS A 42 -17.77 -11.46 25.70
CA LYS A 42 -18.02 -11.70 24.27
C LYS A 42 -19.42 -11.26 23.84
N GLU A 43 -20.43 -11.68 24.61
CA GLU A 43 -21.83 -11.33 24.30
C GLU A 43 -22.06 -9.84 24.39
N GLU A 44 -21.46 -9.17 25.39
CA GLU A 44 -21.57 -7.73 25.57
C GLU A 44 -20.92 -6.94 24.44
N PHE A 45 -19.75 -7.34 23.93
CA PHE A 45 -19.12 -6.68 22.79
C PHE A 45 -20.04 -6.69 21.56
N TRP A 46 -20.55 -7.87 21.19
CA TRP A 46 -21.41 -7.98 20.00
C TRP A 46 -22.77 -7.27 20.22
N ARG A 47 -23.29 -7.30 21.44
CA ARG A 47 -24.49 -6.56 21.80
C ARG A 47 -24.30 -5.03 21.63
N LEU A 48 -23.16 -4.50 22.05
CA LEU A 48 -22.85 -3.06 21.89
C LEU A 48 -22.68 -2.69 20.41
N LEU A 49 -21.98 -3.51 19.64
CA LEU A 49 -21.81 -3.29 18.20
C LEU A 49 -23.17 -3.33 17.48
N ASP A 50 -24.02 -4.30 17.80
CA ASP A 50 -25.38 -4.40 17.26
C ASP A 50 -26.23 -3.16 17.61
N ILE A 51 -26.17 -2.67 18.84
CA ILE A 51 -26.83 -1.42 19.24
C ILE A 51 -26.30 -0.24 18.39
N ILE A 52 -24.99 -0.11 18.23
CA ILE A 52 -24.41 0.99 17.44
C ILE A 52 -24.88 0.91 15.98
N VAL A 53 -24.85 -0.28 15.38
CA VAL A 53 -25.33 -0.53 14.01
C VAL A 53 -26.80 -0.18 13.85
N GLU A 54 -27.66 -0.53 14.81
CA GLU A 54 -29.08 -0.19 14.78
C GLU A 54 -29.36 1.31 14.87
N PHE A 55 -28.57 2.01 15.67
CA PHE A 55 -28.87 3.39 16.00
C PHE A 55 -28.13 4.44 15.17
N HIS A 56 -27.02 4.08 14.51
CA HIS A 56 -26.13 5.09 13.90
C HIS A 56 -26.81 5.98 12.86
N ASP A 57 -27.77 5.46 12.14
CA ASP A 57 -28.45 6.14 11.04
C ASP A 57 -29.87 6.63 11.35
N LEU A 58 -30.38 6.43 12.56
CA LEU A 58 -31.75 6.84 12.91
C LEU A 58 -31.98 8.35 12.75
N GLY A 59 -30.95 9.16 12.88
CA GLY A 59 -31.02 10.60 12.61
C GLY A 59 -31.35 10.97 11.16
N LYS A 60 -31.25 10.04 10.21
CA LYS A 60 -31.70 10.25 8.83
C LYS A 60 -33.21 10.54 8.72
N VAL A 61 -33.99 10.28 9.77
CA VAL A 61 -35.42 10.67 9.85
C VAL A 61 -35.63 12.18 9.80
N PHE A 62 -34.57 12.99 10.03
CA PHE A 62 -34.59 14.45 9.95
C PHE A 62 -35.16 14.93 8.61
N THR A 63 -36.26 15.72 8.69
CA THR A 63 -37.04 16.10 7.50
C THR A 63 -36.21 16.76 6.39
N PRO A 64 -35.29 17.73 6.67
CA PRO A 64 -34.43 18.31 5.66
C PRO A 64 -33.52 17.28 4.97
N PHE A 65 -32.98 16.30 5.70
CA PHE A 65 -32.20 15.20 5.11
C PHE A 65 -33.08 14.36 4.16
N GLN A 66 -34.30 14.01 4.58
CA GLN A 66 -35.26 13.30 3.73
C GLN A 66 -35.60 14.10 2.48
N ASN A 67 -35.73 15.42 2.56
CA ASN A 67 -36.04 16.28 1.44
C ASN A 67 -34.94 16.30 0.37
N VAL A 68 -33.68 16.23 0.76
CA VAL A 68 -32.54 16.09 -0.18
C VAL A 68 -32.64 14.78 -0.97
N ILE A 69 -33.02 13.69 -0.32
CA ILE A 69 -33.18 12.40 -1.01
C ILE A 69 -34.43 12.43 -1.90
N ARG A 70 -35.57 12.91 -1.38
CA ARG A 70 -36.83 13.00 -2.12
C ARG A 70 -36.69 13.80 -3.41
N GLU A 71 -36.00 14.94 -3.36
CA GLU A 71 -35.70 15.75 -4.55
C GLU A 71 -34.94 14.96 -5.62
N LYS A 72 -33.91 14.20 -5.20
CA LYS A 72 -33.09 13.39 -6.11
C LYS A 72 -33.84 12.22 -6.73
N ILE A 73 -34.84 11.67 -6.04
CA ILE A 73 -35.68 10.56 -6.55
C ILE A 73 -37.00 11.02 -7.17
N GLY A 74 -37.21 12.35 -7.32
CA GLY A 74 -38.40 12.91 -7.93
C GLY A 74 -39.66 12.89 -7.05
N GLU A 75 -39.54 12.76 -5.74
CA GLU A 75 -40.65 12.80 -4.80
C GLU A 75 -40.87 14.21 -4.23
N LYS A 76 -42.13 14.48 -3.85
CA LYS A 76 -42.49 15.77 -3.22
C LYS A 76 -41.79 15.96 -1.87
N LYS A 77 -41.21 17.15 -1.69
CA LYS A 77 -40.66 17.57 -0.37
C LYS A 77 -41.74 17.69 0.69
N ILE A 78 -41.31 17.43 1.93
CA ILE A 78 -42.13 17.63 3.12
C ILE A 78 -41.84 19.04 3.59
N ASP A 79 -42.89 19.76 3.96
CA ASP A 79 -42.76 21.13 4.49
C ASP A 79 -42.07 21.10 5.88
N THR A 80 -41.07 21.96 6.06
CA THR A 80 -40.27 22.05 7.29
C THR A 80 -39.66 23.44 7.43
N PRO A 81 -39.59 24.00 8.65
CA PRO A 81 -38.94 25.28 8.90
C PRO A 81 -37.41 25.14 9.02
N PHE A 82 -36.86 23.91 8.96
CA PHE A 82 -35.44 23.62 9.16
C PHE A 82 -34.70 23.50 7.85
N GLU A 83 -33.39 23.83 7.84
CA GLU A 83 -32.44 23.60 6.76
C GLU A 83 -31.63 22.33 7.02
N ASN A 84 -31.00 21.78 5.94
CA ASN A 84 -30.16 20.58 6.06
C ASN A 84 -28.72 20.94 6.43
N ASP A 85 -28.54 21.58 7.56
CA ASP A 85 -27.26 22.08 8.08
C ASP A 85 -26.78 21.36 9.35
N ILE A 86 -27.55 20.36 9.82
CA ILE A 86 -27.15 19.44 10.88
C ILE A 86 -27.03 18.02 10.31
N TYR A 87 -25.92 17.39 10.59
CA TYR A 87 -25.68 16.03 10.15
C TYR A 87 -26.43 15.02 11.02
N HIS A 88 -27.02 14.00 10.40
CA HIS A 88 -27.85 12.97 11.05
C HIS A 88 -27.10 12.21 12.16
N ASN A 89 -25.77 12.01 12.03
CA ASN A 89 -24.96 11.33 13.04
C ASN A 89 -24.93 12.08 14.40
N PHE A 90 -25.16 13.41 14.41
CA PHE A 90 -25.31 14.15 15.66
C PHE A 90 -26.70 14.03 16.25
N ILE A 91 -27.69 13.58 15.49
CA ILE A 91 -29.09 13.38 15.96
C ILE A 91 -29.29 11.94 16.43
N SER A 92 -28.69 10.97 15.77
CA SER A 92 -28.89 9.53 16.00
C SER A 92 -28.78 9.09 17.47
N PRO A 93 -27.80 9.54 18.28
CA PRO A 93 -27.68 9.11 19.66
C PRO A 93 -28.83 9.52 20.56
N ALA A 94 -29.69 10.50 20.15
CA ALA A 94 -30.85 10.94 20.91
C ALA A 94 -31.91 9.84 21.11
N PHE A 95 -31.95 8.86 20.18
CA PHE A 95 -32.92 7.77 20.22
C PHE A 95 -32.57 6.66 21.22
N ILE A 96 -31.36 6.64 21.77
CA ILE A 96 -30.87 5.56 22.64
C ILE A 96 -31.50 5.69 24.03
N ASN A 97 -32.18 4.64 24.49
CA ASN A 97 -32.68 4.53 25.86
C ASN A 97 -31.67 3.77 26.74
N TYR A 98 -30.62 4.45 27.18
CA TYR A 98 -29.53 3.87 27.96
C TYR A 98 -29.99 3.10 29.22
N LYS A 99 -31.09 3.50 29.84
CA LYS A 99 -31.62 2.79 31.03
C LYS A 99 -32.24 1.45 30.66
N LYS A 100 -33.07 1.43 29.60
CA LYS A 100 -33.73 0.20 29.16
C LYS A 100 -32.78 -0.78 28.51
N LEU A 101 -31.75 -0.27 27.85
CA LEU A 101 -30.69 -1.09 27.25
C LEU A 101 -29.65 -1.55 28.28
N ASN A 102 -29.79 -1.19 29.55
CA ASN A 102 -28.86 -1.53 30.63
C ASN A 102 -27.39 -1.27 30.25
N ILE A 103 -27.12 -0.07 29.69
CA ILE A 103 -25.77 0.35 29.28
C ILE A 103 -25.10 1.05 30.46
N ASP A 104 -23.92 0.55 30.82
CA ASP A 104 -23.08 1.11 31.85
C ASP A 104 -22.66 2.56 31.51
N LYS A 105 -22.46 3.35 32.58
CA LYS A 105 -22.18 4.79 32.44
C LYS A 105 -20.88 5.01 31.59
N ASP A 106 -19.86 4.18 31.80
CA ASP A 106 -18.55 4.30 31.18
C ASP A 106 -18.57 3.90 29.69
N LEU A 107 -19.53 3.06 29.28
CA LEU A 107 -19.74 2.67 27.90
C LEU A 107 -20.54 3.69 27.07
N LYS A 108 -21.25 4.63 27.73
CA LYS A 108 -22.05 5.64 27.02
C LYS A 108 -21.22 6.54 26.12
N GLU A 109 -20.03 6.93 26.58
CA GLU A 109 -19.12 7.77 25.79
C GLU A 109 -18.67 7.06 24.54
N VAL A 110 -18.29 5.78 24.67
CA VAL A 110 -17.86 4.95 23.54
C VAL A 110 -18.95 4.81 22.49
N ILE A 111 -20.19 4.48 22.92
CA ILE A 111 -21.34 4.32 22.02
C ILE A 111 -21.67 5.63 21.32
N VAL A 112 -21.77 6.73 22.09
CA VAL A 112 -22.12 8.05 21.54
C VAL A 112 -21.07 8.50 20.53
N GLN A 113 -19.78 8.34 20.84
CA GLN A 113 -18.72 8.73 19.93
C GLN A 113 -18.64 7.80 18.70
N SER A 114 -18.90 6.50 18.86
CA SER A 114 -18.95 5.57 17.72
C SER A 114 -20.04 5.95 16.74
N ILE A 115 -21.22 6.34 17.22
CA ILE A 115 -22.34 6.82 16.40
C ILE A 115 -22.06 8.23 15.89
N GLY A 116 -21.71 9.17 16.78
CA GLY A 116 -21.55 10.57 16.45
C GLY A 116 -20.43 10.87 15.46
N TYR A 117 -19.40 10.02 15.44
CA TYR A 117 -18.22 10.18 14.58
C TYR A 117 -18.09 9.13 13.47
N HIS A 118 -19.16 8.37 13.16
CA HIS A 118 -19.09 7.42 12.03
C HIS A 118 -18.91 8.14 10.68
N HIS A 119 -19.43 9.35 10.52
CA HIS A 119 -19.06 10.28 9.47
C HIS A 119 -18.12 11.34 10.04
N GLU A 120 -16.84 11.26 9.74
CA GLU A 120 -15.84 12.19 10.22
C GLU A 120 -16.10 13.62 9.75
N ARG A 121 -16.75 14.43 10.59
CA ARG A 121 -17.09 15.83 10.34
C ARG A 121 -16.34 16.76 11.32
N ASP A 122 -15.85 17.88 10.80
CA ASP A 122 -15.33 18.97 11.63
C ASP A 122 -16.49 19.79 12.16
N VAL A 123 -16.91 19.49 13.37
CA VAL A 123 -17.96 20.23 14.07
C VAL A 123 -17.51 20.48 15.50
N ILE A 124 -17.56 21.73 15.91
CA ILE A 124 -17.36 22.13 17.30
C ILE A 124 -18.68 21.98 18.05
N ILE A 125 -18.67 21.22 19.14
CA ILE A 125 -19.85 21.01 19.99
C ILE A 125 -19.95 22.18 21.00
N ASP A 126 -20.42 23.30 20.51
CA ASP A 126 -20.68 24.49 21.33
C ASP A 126 -22.15 24.58 21.78
N ASN A 127 -22.53 25.65 22.52
CA ASN A 127 -23.86 25.84 23.01
C ASN A 127 -24.87 26.11 21.88
N ASP A 128 -24.46 26.85 20.84
CA ASP A 128 -25.33 27.18 19.71
C ASP A 128 -25.75 25.91 18.96
N LEU A 129 -24.81 25.00 18.72
CA LEU A 129 -25.11 23.70 18.13
C LEU A 129 -26.02 22.85 19.02
N LYS A 130 -25.76 22.84 20.34
CA LYS A 130 -26.62 22.11 21.30
C LYS A 130 -28.06 22.63 21.29
N ASP A 131 -28.25 23.94 21.33
CA ASP A 131 -29.58 24.57 21.31
C ASP A 131 -30.29 24.29 20.00
N LYS A 132 -29.59 24.37 18.87
CA LYS A 132 -30.12 24.04 17.57
C LYS A 132 -30.55 22.58 17.46
N ILE A 133 -29.72 21.65 17.92
CA ILE A 133 -30.06 20.21 17.95
C ILE A 133 -31.25 19.97 18.86
N GLN A 134 -31.34 20.61 20.05
CA GLN A 134 -32.47 20.45 20.92
C GLN A 134 -33.77 20.92 20.25
N LYS A 135 -33.76 22.06 19.57
CA LYS A 135 -34.92 22.57 18.83
C LYS A 135 -35.36 21.58 17.74
N ILE A 136 -34.40 21.01 16.97
CA ILE A 136 -34.69 19.99 15.97
C ILE A 136 -35.31 18.74 16.61
N LEU A 137 -34.81 18.30 17.76
CA LEU A 137 -35.34 17.15 18.49
C LEU A 137 -36.79 17.39 18.93
N ASP A 138 -37.10 18.58 19.41
CA ASP A 138 -38.45 18.93 19.95
C ASP A 138 -39.47 19.20 18.84
N GLU A 139 -39.09 19.88 17.74
CA GLU A 139 -40.02 20.38 16.71
C GLU A 139 -40.12 19.52 15.46
N ASP A 140 -39.03 18.79 15.06
CA ASP A 140 -39.03 17.93 13.88
C ASP A 140 -39.00 16.43 14.25
N ILE A 141 -37.95 15.99 14.93
CA ILE A 141 -37.69 14.58 15.18
C ILE A 141 -38.80 13.91 15.99
N LEU A 142 -39.30 14.56 17.04
CA LEU A 142 -40.35 14.02 17.89
C LEU A 142 -41.64 13.73 17.10
N ASN A 143 -41.94 14.55 16.07
CA ASN A 143 -43.08 14.37 15.18
C ASN A 143 -42.88 13.21 14.19
N GLN A 144 -41.64 12.80 13.91
CA GLN A 144 -41.30 11.70 12.98
C GLN A 144 -41.17 10.35 13.70
N VAL A 145 -41.14 10.29 15.05
CA VAL A 145 -40.91 9.05 15.80
C VAL A 145 -41.94 7.96 15.47
N ASN A 146 -43.23 8.34 15.32
CA ASN A 146 -44.27 7.37 14.95
C ASN A 146 -44.03 6.77 13.55
N LYS A 147 -43.68 7.61 12.57
CA LYS A 147 -43.33 7.14 11.21
C LYS A 147 -42.10 6.25 11.24
N LEU A 148 -41.14 6.57 12.11
CA LEU A 148 -39.94 5.72 12.26
C LEU A 148 -40.34 4.32 12.74
N LYS A 149 -41.30 4.21 13.66
CA LYS A 149 -41.80 2.92 14.17
C LYS A 149 -42.57 2.12 13.11
N ASP A 150 -43.38 2.80 12.33
CA ASP A 150 -44.22 2.17 11.29
C ASP A 150 -43.38 1.70 10.10
N ASP A 151 -42.42 2.51 9.68
CA ASP A 151 -41.58 2.26 8.50
C ASP A 151 -40.32 1.41 8.82
N PHE A 152 -39.86 1.42 10.09
CA PHE A 152 -38.60 0.83 10.50
C PHE A 152 -38.77 -0.06 11.74
N HIS A 153 -38.55 -1.36 11.59
CA HIS A 153 -38.57 -2.31 12.69
C HIS A 153 -37.27 -2.23 13.48
N VAL A 154 -37.21 -1.34 14.47
CA VAL A 154 -36.06 -1.23 15.37
C VAL A 154 -36.00 -2.46 16.28
N LYS A 155 -34.89 -3.17 16.31
CA LYS A 155 -34.66 -4.35 17.17
C LYS A 155 -34.72 -3.97 18.66
N TYR A 156 -34.32 -2.75 19.01
CA TYR A 156 -34.28 -2.24 20.38
C TYR A 156 -35.33 -1.17 20.59
N GLU A 157 -35.76 -1.02 21.85
CA GLU A 157 -36.71 0.02 22.20
C GLU A 157 -36.07 1.41 22.13
N ILE A 158 -36.58 2.25 21.22
CA ILE A 158 -36.12 3.62 21.05
C ILE A 158 -36.72 4.54 22.13
N LYS A 159 -36.03 5.64 22.39
CA LYS A 159 -36.56 6.73 23.23
C LYS A 159 -37.55 7.53 22.39
N GLU A 160 -38.81 7.53 22.82
CA GLU A 160 -39.94 8.12 22.07
C GLU A 160 -40.38 9.50 22.59
N LYS A 161 -40.14 9.78 23.85
CA LYS A 161 -40.57 11.00 24.51
C LYS A 161 -39.38 11.71 25.14
N SER A 162 -39.46 13.02 25.19
CA SER A 162 -38.42 13.85 25.82
C SER A 162 -37.02 13.57 25.31
N LEU A 163 -36.87 13.59 23.97
CA LEU A 163 -35.57 13.52 23.37
C LEU A 163 -34.69 14.68 23.84
N ARG A 164 -33.48 14.41 24.29
CA ARG A 164 -32.57 15.41 24.85
C ARG A 164 -31.19 15.30 24.24
N ASN A 165 -30.56 16.44 24.01
CA ASN A 165 -29.20 16.55 23.46
C ASN A 165 -28.10 16.31 24.51
N THR A 166 -28.45 15.84 25.73
CA THR A 166 -27.47 15.62 26.83
C THR A 166 -26.34 14.64 26.51
N TYR A 167 -26.49 13.82 25.48
CA TYR A 167 -25.42 12.92 24.98
C TYR A 167 -24.27 13.70 24.34
N LEU A 168 -24.50 14.91 23.80
CA LEU A 168 -23.49 15.72 23.14
C LEU A 168 -22.30 16.04 24.04
N LYS A 169 -22.49 16.07 25.36
CA LYS A 169 -21.37 16.22 26.31
C LYS A 169 -20.29 15.16 26.16
N TYR A 170 -20.64 13.93 25.71
CA TYR A 170 -19.72 12.85 25.46
C TYR A 170 -18.93 13.02 24.13
N MET A 171 -19.33 13.99 23.31
CA MET A 171 -18.67 14.32 22.05
C MET A 171 -17.80 15.58 22.13
N GLU A 172 -17.80 16.30 23.27
CA GLU A 172 -16.98 17.51 23.44
C GLU A 172 -15.47 17.20 23.42
N LYS A 173 -15.10 16.00 23.86
CA LYS A 173 -13.70 15.52 23.87
C LYS A 173 -13.64 14.13 23.29
N ARG A 174 -12.82 13.94 22.25
CA ARG A 174 -12.60 12.62 21.65
C ARG A 174 -11.82 11.70 22.58
N ILE A 175 -12.17 10.42 22.55
CA ILE A 175 -11.39 9.34 23.18
C ILE A 175 -10.02 9.25 22.48
N LYS A 176 -8.96 9.23 23.29
CA LYS A 176 -7.56 9.27 22.83
C LYS A 176 -6.83 7.97 23.20
N PRO A 177 -5.66 7.69 22.58
CA PRO A 177 -4.86 6.47 22.83
C PRO A 177 -4.51 6.18 24.29
N LYS A 178 -4.51 7.19 25.17
CA LYS A 178 -4.20 7.04 26.59
C LYS A 178 -5.43 6.74 27.46
N ASP A 179 -6.63 6.87 26.91
CA ASP A 179 -7.88 6.65 27.64
C ASP A 179 -8.16 5.14 27.75
N GLU A 180 -8.70 4.70 28.88
CA GLU A 180 -8.96 3.29 29.20
C GLU A 180 -9.81 2.60 28.13
N ASN A 181 -10.83 3.28 27.64
CA ASN A 181 -11.77 2.76 26.64
C ASN A 181 -11.29 2.91 25.19
N TYR A 182 -10.06 3.37 24.94
CA TYR A 182 -9.58 3.63 23.58
C TYR A 182 -9.65 2.40 22.68
N LYS A 183 -9.18 1.26 23.16
CA LYS A 183 -9.18 0.01 22.40
C LYS A 183 -10.60 -0.42 22.00
N LEU A 184 -11.53 -0.36 22.95
CA LEU A 184 -12.95 -0.64 22.72
C LEU A 184 -13.58 0.33 21.71
N TYR A 185 -13.28 1.63 21.85
CA TYR A 185 -13.72 2.66 20.93
C TYR A 185 -13.24 2.42 19.49
N VAL A 186 -11.94 2.10 19.32
CA VAL A 186 -11.37 1.78 18.01
C VAL A 186 -12.09 0.60 17.38
N MET A 187 -12.32 -0.47 18.15
CA MET A 187 -13.00 -1.67 17.65
C MET A 187 -14.45 -1.38 17.28
N LEU A 188 -15.25 -0.82 18.19
CA LEU A 188 -16.67 -0.58 17.93
C LEU A 188 -16.90 0.43 16.80
N LYS A 189 -16.23 1.59 16.85
CA LYS A 189 -16.34 2.60 15.78
C LYS A 189 -15.80 2.10 14.45
N GLY A 190 -14.60 1.47 14.46
CA GLY A 190 -13.95 1.00 13.25
C GLY A 190 -14.75 -0.08 12.55
N LEU A 191 -15.31 -1.05 13.29
CA LEU A 191 -16.14 -2.10 12.73
C LEU A 191 -17.50 -1.57 12.26
N THR A 192 -18.12 -0.65 12.99
CA THR A 192 -19.35 0.04 12.53
C THR A 192 -19.12 0.72 11.18
N HIS A 193 -18.03 1.47 11.04
CA HIS A 193 -17.67 2.16 9.80
C HIS A 193 -17.36 1.17 8.65
N ARG A 194 -16.80 0.01 8.98
CA ARG A 194 -16.55 -1.05 8.02
C ARG A 194 -17.83 -1.71 7.53
N ILE A 195 -18.73 -2.05 8.45
CA ILE A 195 -20.06 -2.63 8.20
C ILE A 195 -20.87 -1.69 7.30
N ASP A 196 -20.93 -0.39 7.65
CA ASP A 196 -21.67 0.63 6.87
C ASP A 196 -21.10 0.76 5.44
N HIS A 197 -19.76 0.79 5.29
CA HIS A 197 -19.16 0.88 3.96
C HIS A 197 -19.45 -0.35 3.08
N SER A 198 -19.42 -1.56 3.63
CA SER A 198 -19.71 -2.79 2.90
C SER A 198 -21.19 -2.87 2.51
N ALA A 199 -22.10 -2.64 3.45
CA ALA A 199 -23.53 -2.56 3.18
C ALA A 199 -23.87 -1.47 2.15
N SER A 200 -23.21 -0.30 2.27
CA SER A 200 -23.38 0.82 1.35
C SER A 200 -22.87 0.56 -0.05
N ALA A 201 -21.85 -0.27 -0.20
CA ALA A 201 -21.29 -0.70 -1.48
C ALA A 201 -22.04 -1.94 -2.06
N HIS A 202 -22.94 -2.56 -1.30
CA HIS A 202 -23.55 -3.87 -1.61
C HIS A 202 -22.51 -4.97 -1.84
N GLU A 203 -21.42 -4.91 -1.08
CA GLU A 203 -20.33 -5.89 -1.08
C GLU A 203 -20.24 -6.58 0.27
N GLU A 204 -19.90 -7.87 0.27
CA GLU A 204 -19.69 -8.62 1.51
C GLU A 204 -18.49 -8.06 2.31
N ILE A 205 -18.66 -7.94 3.63
CA ILE A 205 -17.61 -7.41 4.51
C ILE A 205 -16.40 -8.34 4.59
N GLU A 206 -16.61 -9.66 4.48
CA GLU A 206 -15.57 -10.69 4.46
C GLU A 206 -15.84 -11.70 3.35
N LEU A 207 -14.82 -11.99 2.56
CA LEU A 207 -14.88 -12.92 1.45
C LEU A 207 -13.99 -14.13 1.69
N ASN A 208 -14.46 -15.29 1.22
CA ASN A 208 -13.67 -16.53 1.17
C ASN A 208 -13.03 -16.91 2.52
N ALA A 209 -13.76 -16.71 3.63
CA ALA A 209 -13.24 -16.97 4.97
C ALA A 209 -12.79 -18.43 5.18
N ASP A 210 -13.39 -19.38 4.45
CA ASP A 210 -13.08 -20.83 4.53
C ASP A 210 -11.81 -21.20 3.73
N GLU A 211 -11.31 -20.34 2.87
CA GLU A 211 -10.17 -20.62 2.00
C GLU A 211 -8.84 -20.40 2.73
N ASN A 212 -8.05 -21.45 2.91
CA ASN A 212 -6.82 -21.46 3.68
C ASN A 212 -5.57 -21.40 2.78
N VAL A 213 -4.89 -20.25 2.72
CA VAL A 213 -3.69 -20.09 1.90
C VAL A 213 -2.52 -20.97 2.36
N GLY A 214 -2.44 -21.28 3.65
CA GLY A 214 -1.44 -22.21 4.18
C GLY A 214 -1.59 -23.60 3.58
N GLU A 215 -2.82 -24.13 3.47
CA GLU A 215 -3.09 -25.43 2.84
C GLU A 215 -2.75 -25.44 1.34
N TYR A 216 -3.05 -24.35 0.61
CA TYR A 216 -2.64 -24.21 -0.79
C TYR A 216 -1.11 -24.25 -0.91
N THR A 217 -0.40 -23.58 0.00
CA THR A 217 1.05 -23.57 0.03
C THR A 217 1.62 -24.93 0.35
N GLU A 218 1.11 -25.65 1.36
CA GLU A 218 1.53 -27.02 1.67
C GLU A 218 1.23 -27.99 0.54
N ARG A 219 0.12 -27.83 -0.17
CA ARG A 219 -0.22 -28.61 -1.38
C ARG A 219 0.77 -28.35 -2.51
N PHE A 220 1.20 -27.10 -2.71
CA PHE A 220 2.26 -26.76 -3.67
C PHE A 220 3.57 -27.49 -3.34
N PHE A 221 4.01 -27.49 -2.09
CA PHE A 221 5.20 -28.25 -1.66
C PHE A 221 5.05 -29.75 -1.96
N LYS A 222 3.94 -30.34 -1.58
CA LYS A 222 3.67 -31.76 -1.82
C LYS A 222 3.67 -32.13 -3.31
N ASN A 223 3.02 -31.33 -4.15
CA ASN A 223 2.90 -31.58 -5.59
C ASN A 223 4.25 -31.51 -6.31
N ASN A 224 5.20 -30.72 -5.79
CA ASN A 224 6.55 -30.58 -6.34
C ASN A 224 7.60 -31.45 -5.63
N ASN A 225 7.19 -32.32 -4.70
CA ASN A 225 8.08 -33.12 -3.86
C ASN A 225 9.10 -32.28 -3.09
N TYR A 226 8.71 -31.08 -2.65
CA TYR A 226 9.53 -30.23 -1.79
C TYR A 226 9.26 -30.53 -0.32
N GLU A 227 10.32 -30.57 0.47
CA GLU A 227 10.21 -30.62 1.92
C GLU A 227 10.21 -29.21 2.52
N LEU A 228 9.50 -29.05 3.66
CA LEU A 228 9.55 -27.81 4.40
C LEU A 228 10.92 -27.63 5.01
N ARG A 229 11.61 -26.55 4.68
CA ARG A 229 12.88 -26.17 5.30
C ARG A 229 12.66 -25.71 6.74
N GLU A 230 13.71 -25.58 7.53
CA GLU A 230 13.62 -25.12 8.92
C GLU A 230 12.86 -23.79 9.07
N VAL A 231 13.01 -22.87 8.11
CA VAL A 231 12.36 -21.56 8.15
C VAL A 231 10.83 -21.69 8.01
N GLN A 232 10.32 -22.58 7.15
CA GLN A 232 8.88 -22.85 7.05
C GLN A 232 8.36 -23.61 8.27
N GLN A 233 9.14 -24.57 8.80
CA GLN A 233 8.79 -25.26 10.04
C GLN A 233 8.71 -24.31 11.22
N PHE A 234 9.65 -23.36 11.34
CA PHE A 234 9.62 -22.32 12.36
C PHE A 234 8.35 -21.48 12.29
N ALA A 235 7.97 -21.03 11.09
CA ALA A 235 6.74 -20.25 10.88
C ALA A 235 5.48 -21.07 11.23
N LYS A 236 5.43 -22.35 10.81
CA LYS A 236 4.34 -23.27 11.12
C LYS A 236 4.16 -23.47 12.63
N ASN A 237 5.24 -23.60 13.37
CA ASN A 237 5.23 -23.80 14.82
C ASN A 237 4.92 -22.52 15.61
N ASN A 238 5.01 -21.34 14.99
CA ASN A 238 4.79 -20.06 15.62
C ASN A 238 3.61 -19.28 14.98
N ARG A 239 2.60 -19.97 14.43
CA ARG A 239 1.44 -19.35 13.78
C ARG A 239 0.69 -18.36 14.67
N ASN A 240 0.69 -18.59 15.98
CA ASN A 240 0.01 -17.72 16.95
C ASN A 240 0.90 -16.63 17.55
N LYS A 241 2.15 -16.49 17.08
CA LYS A 241 3.11 -15.50 17.56
C LYS A 241 3.40 -14.44 16.49
N ASN A 242 3.81 -13.27 16.94
CA ASN A 242 4.48 -12.31 16.10
C ASN A 242 5.85 -12.87 15.68
N ILE A 243 6.32 -12.52 14.50
CA ILE A 243 7.61 -13.03 14.00
C ILE A 243 8.49 -11.89 13.48
N ILE A 244 9.77 -11.92 13.85
CA ILE A 244 10.83 -11.22 13.14
C ILE A 244 11.75 -12.28 12.55
N LEU A 245 11.75 -12.37 11.22
CA LEU A 245 12.46 -13.36 10.45
C LEU A 245 13.60 -12.71 9.67
N LYS A 246 14.84 -13.03 10.03
CA LYS A 246 16.02 -12.71 9.23
C LYS A 246 16.35 -13.93 8.38
N ALA A 247 16.24 -13.85 7.05
CA ALA A 247 16.48 -15.00 6.18
C ALA A 247 17.14 -14.59 4.88
N SER A 248 18.21 -15.30 4.49
CA SER A 248 18.94 -15.08 3.24
C SER A 248 18.02 -15.19 2.02
N THR A 249 18.41 -14.56 0.92
CA THR A 249 17.71 -14.67 -0.36
C THR A 249 17.65 -16.13 -0.84
N GLY A 250 16.47 -16.57 -1.29
CA GLY A 250 16.26 -17.94 -1.77
C GLY A 250 15.88 -18.97 -0.71
N MET A 251 15.70 -18.56 0.55
CA MET A 251 15.25 -19.45 1.64
C MET A 251 13.72 -19.75 1.61
N GLY A 252 12.97 -19.14 0.70
CA GLY A 252 11.51 -19.32 0.62
C GLY A 252 10.74 -18.46 1.61
N LYS A 253 11.14 -17.19 1.79
CA LYS A 253 10.48 -16.23 2.68
C LYS A 253 8.98 -16.08 2.39
N THR A 254 8.60 -16.04 1.11
CA THR A 254 7.20 -15.93 0.72
C THR A 254 6.36 -17.10 1.22
N GLU A 255 6.78 -18.33 0.95
CA GLU A 255 6.08 -19.52 1.40
C GLU A 255 6.05 -19.61 2.94
N THR A 256 7.12 -19.14 3.59
CA THR A 256 7.19 -19.03 5.05
C THR A 256 6.07 -18.13 5.58
N ALA A 257 5.86 -16.97 4.97
CA ALA A 257 4.79 -16.06 5.35
C ALA A 257 3.40 -16.65 5.07
N LEU A 258 3.19 -17.29 3.92
CA LEU A 258 1.91 -17.91 3.59
C LEU A 258 1.54 -19.06 4.55
N ILE A 259 2.53 -19.86 4.98
CA ILE A 259 2.37 -20.91 6.00
C ILE A 259 2.05 -20.30 7.37
N TRP A 260 2.69 -19.18 7.74
CA TRP A 260 2.38 -18.46 8.97
C TRP A 260 0.98 -17.83 8.94
N ILE A 261 0.59 -17.24 7.80
CA ILE A 261 -0.76 -16.68 7.59
C ILE A 261 -1.80 -17.75 7.82
N ASP A 262 -1.62 -18.92 7.22
CA ASP A 262 -2.53 -20.06 7.33
C ASP A 262 -3.98 -19.70 6.94
N ASN A 263 -4.93 -19.84 7.85
CA ASN A 263 -6.35 -19.54 7.65
C ASN A 263 -6.74 -18.12 8.08
N ASP A 264 -5.79 -17.24 8.35
CA ASP A 264 -6.06 -15.91 8.86
C ASP A 264 -6.27 -14.88 7.76
N LYS A 265 -7.10 -13.86 8.06
CA LYS A 265 -7.13 -12.65 7.25
C LYS A 265 -5.77 -11.97 7.28
N SER A 266 -5.28 -11.51 6.12
CA SER A 266 -3.91 -11.00 6.06
C SER A 266 -3.68 -9.93 5.02
N PHE A 267 -2.68 -9.09 5.32
CA PHE A 267 -2.15 -8.06 4.43
C PHE A 267 -0.66 -8.27 4.26
N PHE A 268 -0.24 -8.49 3.02
CA PHE A 268 1.16 -8.72 2.68
C PHE A 268 1.71 -7.47 1.97
N THR A 269 2.68 -6.80 2.59
CA THR A 269 3.20 -5.54 2.07
C THR A 269 4.63 -5.67 1.56
N LEU A 270 4.88 -5.06 0.40
CA LEU A 270 6.20 -4.95 -0.23
C LEU A 270 6.47 -3.51 -0.69
N PRO A 271 7.75 -3.12 -0.81
CA PRO A 271 8.10 -1.74 -1.17
C PRO A 271 7.77 -1.38 -2.62
N LEU A 272 7.84 -2.33 -3.56
CA LEU A 272 7.72 -2.05 -4.99
C LEU A 272 6.50 -2.72 -5.62
N ARG A 273 5.73 -1.94 -6.42
CA ARG A 273 4.54 -2.45 -7.14
C ARG A 273 4.85 -3.62 -8.06
N VAL A 274 6.00 -3.60 -8.72
CA VAL A 274 6.41 -4.70 -9.63
C VAL A 274 6.60 -6.00 -8.85
N SER A 275 7.19 -5.94 -7.66
CA SER A 275 7.32 -7.09 -6.75
C SER A 275 5.96 -7.60 -6.28
N ILE A 276 5.05 -6.67 -5.93
CA ILE A 276 3.69 -7.00 -5.49
C ILE A 276 2.94 -7.73 -6.61
N ASN A 277 3.00 -7.21 -7.84
CA ASN A 277 2.35 -7.82 -9.00
C ASN A 277 2.89 -9.23 -9.28
N ALA A 278 4.20 -9.39 -9.29
CA ALA A 278 4.84 -10.68 -9.52
C ALA A 278 4.50 -11.69 -8.41
N LEU A 279 4.45 -11.24 -7.16
CA LEU A 279 4.07 -12.08 -6.04
C LEU A 279 2.58 -12.45 -6.07
N PHE A 280 1.71 -11.50 -6.41
CA PHE A 280 0.29 -11.73 -6.59
C PHE A 280 0.03 -12.79 -7.68
N ASP A 281 0.65 -12.68 -8.86
CA ASP A 281 0.49 -13.68 -9.94
C ASP A 281 1.02 -15.05 -9.52
N ARG A 282 2.18 -15.10 -8.88
CA ARG A 282 2.79 -16.33 -8.37
C ARG A 282 1.87 -17.04 -7.37
N VAL A 283 1.21 -16.30 -6.48
CA VAL A 283 0.31 -16.86 -5.49
C VAL A 283 -1.05 -17.18 -6.09
N SER A 284 -1.60 -16.32 -6.95
CA SER A 284 -2.96 -16.48 -7.47
C SER A 284 -3.08 -17.45 -8.65
N LYS A 285 -2.09 -17.45 -9.59
CA LYS A 285 -2.18 -18.18 -10.85
C LYS A 285 -1.11 -19.26 -11.02
N ASP A 286 0.14 -18.93 -10.72
CA ASP A 286 1.28 -19.73 -11.20
C ASP A 286 1.58 -20.92 -10.26
N ASP A 287 2.19 -20.64 -9.12
CA ASP A 287 2.73 -21.68 -8.22
C ASP A 287 1.66 -22.18 -7.21
N ILE A 288 1.15 -21.27 -6.36
CA ILE A 288 0.29 -21.61 -5.23
C ILE A 288 -1.17 -21.84 -5.66
N LYS A 289 -1.62 -21.14 -6.72
CA LYS A 289 -2.98 -21.21 -7.28
C LYS A 289 -4.09 -20.82 -6.30
N TYR A 290 -3.79 -19.92 -5.37
CA TYR A 290 -4.75 -19.32 -4.44
C TYR A 290 -5.47 -18.14 -5.12
N ASN A 291 -6.53 -18.43 -5.86
CA ASN A 291 -7.22 -17.43 -6.71
C ASN A 291 -8.09 -16.42 -5.94
N TYR A 292 -8.06 -16.41 -4.62
CA TYR A 292 -8.85 -15.54 -3.73
C TYR A 292 -8.06 -14.35 -3.20
N ALA A 293 -6.86 -14.13 -3.71
CA ALA A 293 -6.02 -13.01 -3.32
C ALA A 293 -6.52 -11.68 -3.92
N GLY A 294 -6.45 -10.62 -3.13
CA GLY A 294 -6.65 -9.24 -3.55
C GLY A 294 -5.35 -8.52 -3.88
N LEU A 295 -5.46 -7.47 -4.68
CA LEU A 295 -4.34 -6.61 -5.06
C LEU A 295 -4.68 -5.14 -4.82
N LEU A 296 -3.87 -4.42 -4.05
CA LEU A 296 -4.15 -3.05 -3.63
C LEU A 296 -2.92 -2.13 -3.74
N HIS A 297 -2.83 -1.41 -4.84
CA HIS A 297 -1.91 -0.28 -5.06
C HIS A 297 -2.50 0.69 -6.09
N SER A 298 -1.84 1.78 -6.38
CA SER A 298 -2.40 2.85 -7.21
C SER A 298 -2.75 2.44 -8.65
N SER A 299 -2.16 1.37 -9.18
CA SER A 299 -2.39 0.84 -10.54
C SER A 299 -2.92 -0.60 -10.55
N SER A 300 -3.54 -1.08 -9.46
CA SER A 300 -4.09 -2.45 -9.39
C SER A 300 -5.14 -2.73 -10.44
N LEU A 301 -6.03 -1.76 -10.69
CA LEU A 301 -7.10 -1.90 -11.69
C LEU A 301 -6.52 -2.18 -13.08
N ASP A 302 -5.58 -1.32 -13.50
CA ASP A 302 -4.94 -1.43 -14.81
C ASP A 302 -4.20 -2.76 -14.95
N TYR A 303 -3.48 -3.15 -13.88
CA TYR A 303 -2.72 -4.41 -13.88
C TYR A 303 -3.61 -5.64 -14.02
N LEU A 304 -4.69 -5.72 -13.26
CA LEU A 304 -5.61 -6.88 -13.30
C LEU A 304 -6.34 -6.98 -14.64
N GLU A 305 -6.75 -5.85 -15.21
CA GLU A 305 -7.39 -5.79 -16.51
C GLU A 305 -6.44 -6.20 -17.64
N ASP A 306 -5.20 -5.68 -17.66
CA ASP A 306 -4.19 -6.03 -18.66
C ASP A 306 -3.82 -7.51 -18.63
N ASN A 307 -3.84 -8.13 -17.44
CA ASN A 307 -3.60 -9.56 -17.25
C ASN A 307 -4.88 -10.41 -17.37
N LYS A 308 -5.96 -9.85 -17.94
CA LYS A 308 -7.21 -10.53 -18.32
C LYS A 308 -7.92 -11.24 -17.16
N TYR A 309 -7.89 -10.65 -15.96
CA TYR A 309 -8.75 -11.09 -14.87
C TYR A 309 -10.20 -10.66 -15.18
N SER A 310 -11.12 -11.61 -15.26
CA SER A 310 -12.52 -11.35 -15.63
C SER A 310 -13.28 -10.50 -14.62
N ASP A 311 -12.87 -10.55 -13.35
CA ASP A 311 -13.47 -9.93 -12.17
C ASP A 311 -12.64 -8.77 -11.58
N TYR A 312 -11.84 -8.11 -12.43
CA TYR A 312 -10.83 -7.14 -12.00
C TYR A 312 -11.40 -5.93 -11.23
N GLU A 313 -12.56 -5.40 -11.64
CA GLU A 313 -13.19 -4.26 -10.93
C GLU A 313 -13.65 -4.68 -9.52
N ASP A 314 -14.31 -5.83 -9.41
CA ASP A 314 -14.79 -6.36 -8.13
C ASP A 314 -13.63 -6.65 -7.19
N ARG A 315 -12.55 -7.30 -7.66
CA ARG A 315 -11.34 -7.55 -6.86
C ARG A 315 -10.71 -6.28 -6.29
N VAL A 316 -10.63 -5.22 -7.10
CA VAL A 316 -10.08 -3.94 -6.63
C VAL A 316 -11.00 -3.29 -5.61
N ASN A 317 -12.32 -3.30 -5.84
CA ASN A 317 -13.30 -2.74 -4.90
C ASN A 317 -13.28 -3.51 -3.57
N GLN A 318 -13.30 -4.83 -3.61
CA GLN A 318 -13.21 -5.71 -2.46
C GLN A 318 -11.90 -5.53 -1.67
N SER A 319 -10.77 -5.37 -2.39
CA SER A 319 -9.49 -5.06 -1.75
C SER A 319 -9.50 -3.68 -1.06
N ARG A 320 -10.13 -2.66 -1.65
CA ARG A 320 -10.30 -1.32 -1.06
C ARG A 320 -11.22 -1.32 0.16
N LEU A 321 -12.23 -2.18 0.17
CA LEU A 321 -13.11 -2.41 1.32
C LEU A 321 -12.45 -3.27 2.40
N MET A 322 -11.25 -3.81 2.12
CA MET A 322 -10.54 -4.75 2.98
C MET A 322 -11.34 -6.06 3.19
N SER A 323 -12.15 -6.49 2.20
CA SER A 323 -13.00 -7.68 2.28
C SER A 323 -12.25 -8.97 1.93
N THR A 324 -11.22 -8.89 1.07
CA THR A 324 -10.41 -10.05 0.66
C THR A 324 -9.63 -10.64 1.84
N LYS A 325 -9.53 -11.97 1.88
CA LYS A 325 -8.85 -12.70 2.96
C LYS A 325 -7.33 -12.49 2.96
N LEU A 326 -6.71 -12.53 1.78
CA LEU A 326 -5.29 -12.19 1.58
C LEU A 326 -5.18 -11.02 0.60
N THR A 327 -4.59 -9.92 1.02
CA THR A 327 -4.38 -8.73 0.17
C THR A 327 -2.89 -8.43 0.03
N PHE A 328 -2.38 -8.44 -1.20
CA PHE A 328 -1.05 -7.91 -1.52
C PHE A 328 -1.13 -6.40 -1.73
N SER A 329 -0.27 -5.64 -1.07
CA SER A 329 -0.41 -4.17 -1.04
C SER A 329 0.92 -3.43 -0.90
N THR A 330 0.92 -2.16 -1.35
CA THR A 330 1.94 -1.20 -0.92
C THR A 330 1.61 -0.67 0.47
N ILE A 331 2.63 -0.24 1.21
CA ILE A 331 2.45 0.26 2.59
C ILE A 331 1.57 1.52 2.66
N ASP A 332 1.63 2.40 1.66
CA ASP A 332 0.82 3.62 1.59
C ASP A 332 -0.69 3.36 1.53
N GLN A 333 -1.11 2.13 1.22
CA GLN A 333 -2.50 1.72 1.25
C GLN A 333 -2.94 1.24 2.64
N ILE A 334 -2.07 0.62 3.42
CA ILE A 334 -2.39 -0.07 4.67
C ILE A 334 -1.89 0.68 5.91
N PHE A 335 -0.66 1.25 5.87
CA PHE A 335 0.00 1.86 7.03
C PHE A 335 -0.29 3.37 7.22
N LYS A 336 -1.50 3.83 6.88
CA LYS A 336 -1.92 5.21 7.16
C LYS A 336 -2.37 5.43 8.61
N PHE A 337 -2.85 4.38 9.27
CA PHE A 337 -3.40 4.45 10.61
C PHE A 337 -2.45 5.00 11.70
N PRO A 338 -1.10 4.88 11.61
CA PRO A 338 -0.20 5.50 12.59
C PRO A 338 -0.29 7.02 12.65
N PHE A 339 -0.77 7.66 11.59
CA PHE A 339 -1.05 9.10 11.58
C PHE A 339 -2.36 9.47 12.25
N MET A 340 -3.13 8.50 12.73
CA MET A 340 -4.42 8.69 13.39
C MET A 340 -5.32 9.70 12.65
N TYR A 341 -5.32 9.64 11.31
CA TYR A 341 -6.10 10.52 10.45
C TYR A 341 -7.61 10.33 10.69
N ARG A 342 -8.45 11.24 10.24
CA ARG A 342 -9.90 11.14 10.41
C ARG A 342 -10.46 9.86 9.79
N GLY A 343 -11.03 8.98 10.61
CA GLY A 343 -11.59 7.68 10.23
C GLY A 343 -10.57 6.53 10.17
N TYR A 344 -9.39 6.70 10.75
CA TYR A 344 -8.34 5.66 10.80
C TYR A 344 -8.80 4.39 11.54
N GLU A 345 -9.78 4.50 12.42
CA GLU A 345 -10.26 3.39 13.25
C GLU A 345 -10.79 2.24 12.39
N LYS A 346 -11.35 2.52 11.20
CA LYS A 346 -11.81 1.50 10.26
C LYS A 346 -10.65 0.57 9.82
N GLU A 347 -9.55 1.15 9.36
CA GLU A 347 -8.38 0.39 8.94
C GLU A 347 -7.72 -0.29 10.15
N PHE A 348 -7.55 0.43 11.24
CA PHE A 348 -6.89 -0.06 12.45
C PHE A 348 -7.65 -1.22 13.12
N ALA A 349 -8.97 -1.15 13.23
CA ALA A 349 -9.80 -2.26 13.74
C ALA A 349 -9.72 -3.49 12.84
N THR A 350 -9.66 -3.33 11.50
CA THR A 350 -9.50 -4.46 10.58
C THR A 350 -8.14 -5.14 10.75
N LEU A 351 -7.08 -4.34 10.89
CA LEU A 351 -5.72 -4.85 11.09
C LEU A 351 -5.54 -5.52 12.46
N ALA A 352 -6.32 -5.12 13.47
CA ALA A 352 -6.27 -5.69 14.80
C ALA A 352 -6.58 -7.21 14.84
N TYR A 353 -7.48 -7.71 13.99
CA TYR A 353 -7.78 -9.15 13.90
C TYR A 353 -7.17 -9.83 12.67
N SER A 354 -6.25 -9.14 11.97
CA SER A 354 -5.56 -9.64 10.79
C SER A 354 -4.09 -9.92 11.08
N LYS A 355 -3.46 -10.71 10.21
CA LYS A 355 -2.01 -10.88 10.15
C LYS A 355 -1.40 -9.93 9.14
N ILE A 356 -0.34 -9.23 9.53
CA ILE A 356 0.33 -8.25 8.69
C ILE A 356 1.74 -8.74 8.39
N VAL A 357 2.08 -8.87 7.12
CA VAL A 357 3.44 -9.22 6.68
C VAL A 357 4.09 -7.97 6.09
N ILE A 358 5.26 -7.63 6.62
CA ILE A 358 6.12 -6.54 6.13
C ILE A 358 7.39 -7.19 5.57
N ASP A 359 7.53 -7.19 4.25
CA ASP A 359 8.71 -7.73 3.58
C ASP A 359 9.69 -6.60 3.24
N GLU A 360 10.98 -6.87 3.47
CA GLU A 360 12.12 -5.98 3.18
C GLU A 360 11.96 -4.57 3.80
N ILE A 361 11.74 -4.50 5.13
CA ILE A 361 11.56 -3.23 5.86
C ILE A 361 12.70 -2.22 5.64
N GLN A 362 13.92 -2.70 5.41
CA GLN A 362 15.09 -1.85 5.18
C GLN A 362 15.09 -1.13 3.83
N ALA A 363 14.21 -1.54 2.90
CA ALA A 363 14.09 -0.91 1.58
C ALA A 363 13.34 0.43 1.60
N TYR A 364 12.80 0.81 2.75
CA TYR A 364 12.09 2.08 2.92
C TYR A 364 12.99 3.16 3.51
N SER A 365 12.65 4.43 3.27
CA SER A 365 13.35 5.56 3.88
C SER A 365 13.26 5.54 5.41
N PRO A 366 14.18 6.20 6.12
CA PRO A 366 14.14 6.27 7.58
C PRO A 366 12.82 6.81 8.13
N GLU A 367 12.23 7.78 7.46
CA GLU A 367 10.94 8.37 7.84
C GLU A 367 9.79 7.36 7.72
N ILE A 368 9.75 6.60 6.63
CA ILE A 368 8.75 5.55 6.43
C ILE A 368 8.98 4.39 7.40
N CYS A 369 10.22 4.02 7.66
CA CYS A 369 10.53 3.02 8.69
C CYS A 369 10.04 3.45 10.08
N ALA A 370 10.12 4.74 10.41
CA ALA A 370 9.55 5.26 11.65
C ALA A 370 8.02 5.05 11.71
N VAL A 371 7.31 5.27 10.59
CA VAL A 371 5.86 5.00 10.51
C VAL A 371 5.56 3.51 10.65
N LEU A 372 6.35 2.64 10.01
CA LEU A 372 6.19 1.18 10.14
C LEU A 372 6.39 0.73 11.58
N ILE A 373 7.45 1.19 12.25
CA ILE A 373 7.73 0.87 13.65
C ILE A 373 6.60 1.36 14.57
N LYS A 374 6.10 2.59 14.36
CA LYS A 374 4.94 3.11 15.09
C LYS A 374 3.69 2.27 14.84
N GLY A 375 3.45 1.87 13.60
CA GLY A 375 2.33 1.00 13.22
C GLY A 375 2.43 -0.39 13.86
N ILE A 376 3.61 -0.99 13.87
CA ILE A 376 3.86 -2.28 14.54
C ILE A 376 3.59 -2.18 16.04
N GLU A 377 4.07 -1.10 16.70
CA GLU A 377 3.75 -0.82 18.10
C GLU A 377 2.24 -0.76 18.34
N MET A 378 1.50 -0.04 17.49
CA MET A 378 0.05 0.09 17.61
C MET A 378 -0.66 -1.24 17.40
N ILE A 379 -0.28 -2.02 16.37
CA ILE A 379 -0.82 -3.36 16.10
C ILE A 379 -0.57 -4.29 17.29
N HIS A 380 0.66 -4.31 17.81
CA HIS A 380 1.01 -5.11 18.97
C HIS A 380 0.16 -4.75 20.20
N LYS A 381 0.01 -3.45 20.51
CA LYS A 381 -0.76 -2.96 21.64
C LYS A 381 -2.26 -3.27 21.55
N ILE A 382 -2.84 -3.28 20.36
CA ILE A 382 -4.25 -3.64 20.18
C ILE A 382 -4.47 -5.15 20.22
N GLY A 383 -3.41 -5.96 20.10
CA GLY A 383 -3.44 -7.42 20.14
C GLY A 383 -3.42 -8.08 18.76
N GLY A 384 -3.10 -7.32 17.70
CA GLY A 384 -2.94 -7.85 16.34
C GLY A 384 -1.60 -8.57 16.14
N ASN A 385 -1.47 -9.26 15.00
CA ASN A 385 -0.29 -10.05 14.68
C ASN A 385 0.48 -9.47 13.49
N PHE A 386 1.81 -9.55 13.55
CA PHE A 386 2.69 -9.14 12.48
C PHE A 386 3.86 -10.11 12.25
N MET A 387 4.35 -10.14 11.02
CA MET A 387 5.61 -10.76 10.63
C MET A 387 6.45 -9.74 9.86
N ILE A 388 7.67 -9.50 10.34
CA ILE A 388 8.70 -8.78 9.59
C ILE A 388 9.62 -9.81 8.97
N MET A 389 9.80 -9.74 7.65
CA MET A 389 10.73 -10.59 6.92
C MET A 389 11.77 -9.72 6.23
N THR A 390 13.02 -10.09 6.35
CA THR A 390 14.10 -9.36 5.69
C THR A 390 15.34 -10.24 5.56
N ALA A 391 16.17 -9.94 4.58
CA ALA A 391 17.52 -10.52 4.53
C ALA A 391 18.45 -9.85 5.56
N THR A 392 18.20 -8.57 5.85
CA THR A 392 19.05 -7.77 6.74
C THR A 392 18.17 -6.82 7.58
N MET A 393 18.20 -6.95 8.89
CA MET A 393 17.45 -6.09 9.83
C MET A 393 18.37 -5.05 10.43
N PRO A 394 18.19 -3.75 10.12
CA PRO A 394 18.96 -2.70 10.77
C PRO A 394 18.80 -2.71 12.31
N ALA A 395 19.90 -2.70 13.02
CA ALA A 395 19.90 -2.81 14.49
C ALA A 395 19.11 -1.68 15.16
N ILE A 396 19.12 -0.47 14.58
CA ILE A 396 18.35 0.67 15.09
C ILE A 396 16.82 0.38 15.11
N TYR A 397 16.28 -0.33 14.11
CA TYR A 397 14.86 -0.66 14.06
C TYR A 397 14.49 -1.71 15.11
N GLU A 398 15.32 -2.75 15.24
CA GLU A 398 15.14 -3.77 16.28
C GLU A 398 15.20 -3.17 17.68
N ASN A 399 16.17 -2.30 17.95
CA ASN A 399 16.32 -1.61 19.23
C ASN A 399 15.11 -0.69 19.52
N GLU A 400 14.57 -0.01 18.51
CA GLU A 400 13.40 0.83 18.71
C GLU A 400 12.14 0.00 18.99
N LEU A 401 11.95 -1.13 18.34
CA LEU A 401 10.87 -2.08 18.66
C LEU A 401 10.98 -2.62 20.08
N LYS A 402 12.21 -2.92 20.56
CA LYS A 402 12.47 -3.30 21.95
C LYS A 402 12.07 -2.17 22.93
N ARG A 403 12.46 -0.93 22.65
CA ARG A 403 12.10 0.24 23.48
C ARG A 403 10.57 0.47 23.55
N ARG A 404 9.84 0.10 22.51
CA ARG A 404 8.39 0.24 22.41
C ARG A 404 7.62 -0.94 23.01
N GLY A 405 8.33 -1.92 23.61
CA GLY A 405 7.73 -3.06 24.28
C GLY A 405 7.18 -4.14 23.34
N VAL A 406 7.63 -4.17 22.09
CA VAL A 406 7.19 -5.16 21.10
C VAL A 406 7.87 -6.52 21.32
N PHE A 407 9.02 -6.53 22.03
CA PHE A 407 9.76 -7.75 22.38
C PHE A 407 9.23 -8.33 23.68
N ASP A 408 8.27 -9.21 23.60
CA ASP A 408 7.65 -9.93 24.70
C ASP A 408 7.59 -11.45 24.41
N ASP A 409 6.92 -12.22 25.26
CA ASP A 409 6.75 -13.69 25.12
C ASP A 409 5.93 -14.10 23.88
N ASN A 410 5.22 -13.15 23.27
CA ASN A 410 4.45 -13.36 22.04
C ASN A 410 5.26 -13.10 20.76
N LEU A 411 6.54 -12.76 20.86
CA LEU A 411 7.41 -12.56 19.72
C LEU A 411 8.39 -13.72 19.55
N ALA A 412 8.41 -14.33 18.37
CA ALA A 412 9.43 -15.30 17.96
C ALA A 412 10.41 -14.65 16.99
N THR A 413 11.70 -14.74 17.27
CA THR A 413 12.76 -14.20 16.40
C THR A 413 13.74 -15.32 16.05
N ARG A 414 14.12 -15.41 14.77
CA ARG A 414 15.15 -16.34 14.33
C ARG A 414 15.81 -15.89 13.03
N THR A 415 17.11 -16.21 12.92
CA THR A 415 17.91 -16.01 11.72
C THR A 415 18.14 -17.34 11.03
N PHE A 416 17.97 -17.35 9.69
CA PHE A 416 18.19 -18.50 8.83
C PHE A 416 19.12 -18.12 7.68
N ASN A 417 20.31 -18.67 7.66
CA ASN A 417 21.29 -18.44 6.64
C ASN A 417 21.59 -19.71 5.86
N THR A 418 22.14 -19.55 4.69
CA THR A 418 22.68 -20.64 3.89
C THR A 418 24.21 -20.64 3.97
N ASP A 419 24.80 -21.83 4.05
CA ASP A 419 26.26 -22.01 4.00
C ASP A 419 26.82 -21.85 2.60
N ILE A 420 25.94 -21.66 1.59
CA ILE A 420 26.36 -21.52 0.20
C ILE A 420 27.02 -20.16 -0.01
N ILE A 421 28.29 -20.17 -0.30
CA ILE A 421 29.04 -18.97 -0.67
C ILE A 421 28.83 -18.72 -2.16
N ARG A 422 28.21 -17.58 -2.50
CA ARG A 422 27.80 -17.23 -3.87
C ARG A 422 28.66 -16.17 -4.51
N HIS A 423 29.38 -15.39 -3.73
CA HIS A 423 30.03 -14.17 -4.20
C HIS A 423 31.50 -14.13 -3.79
N ASN A 424 32.36 -13.91 -4.78
CA ASN A 424 33.75 -13.55 -4.64
C ASN A 424 33.87 -12.08 -5.05
N VAL A 425 34.09 -11.21 -4.07
CA VAL A 425 33.93 -9.76 -4.23
C VAL A 425 35.29 -9.10 -4.38
N LYS A 426 35.38 -8.18 -5.35
CA LYS A 426 36.53 -7.29 -5.53
C LYS A 426 36.09 -5.84 -5.47
N VAL A 427 36.68 -5.06 -4.59
CA VAL A 427 36.53 -3.60 -4.54
C VAL A 427 37.64 -2.99 -5.40
N GLU A 428 37.23 -2.20 -6.41
CA GLU A 428 38.14 -1.58 -7.37
C GLU A 428 38.37 -0.10 -6.98
N ASP A 429 39.64 0.26 -6.86
CA ASP A 429 40.05 1.66 -6.59
C ASP A 429 40.10 2.51 -7.87
N MET A 430 39.04 2.40 -8.67
CA MET A 430 38.84 3.10 -9.92
C MET A 430 37.35 3.40 -10.13
N SER A 431 37.02 4.14 -11.16
CA SER A 431 35.65 4.33 -11.63
C SER A 431 35.21 3.17 -12.51
N LEU A 432 33.89 2.97 -12.68
CA LEU A 432 33.32 1.98 -13.57
C LEU A 432 33.76 2.25 -15.03
N ASP A 433 33.86 3.53 -15.39
CA ASP A 433 34.27 3.98 -16.73
C ASP A 433 35.69 3.56 -17.10
N GLU A 434 36.60 3.47 -16.14
CA GLU A 434 37.98 3.01 -16.37
C GLU A 434 38.06 1.52 -16.69
N ASN A 435 36.98 0.74 -16.43
CA ASN A 435 36.98 -0.73 -16.62
C ASN A 435 36.02 -1.23 -17.70
N LEU A 436 35.51 -0.38 -18.58
CA LEU A 436 34.56 -0.75 -19.64
C LEU A 436 35.06 -1.80 -20.59
N ASN A 437 36.37 -1.83 -20.91
CA ASN A 437 36.97 -2.84 -21.79
C ASN A 437 36.86 -4.24 -21.19
N GLN A 438 37.07 -4.41 -19.89
CA GLN A 438 36.92 -5.70 -19.21
C GLN A 438 35.44 -6.14 -19.21
N ILE A 439 34.50 -5.21 -19.00
CA ILE A 439 33.06 -5.49 -19.07
C ILE A 439 32.69 -6.03 -20.46
N VAL A 440 33.17 -5.38 -21.53
CA VAL A 440 32.92 -5.81 -22.90
C VAL A 440 33.50 -7.23 -23.15
N GLU A 441 34.74 -7.48 -22.73
CA GLU A 441 35.37 -8.82 -22.93
C GLU A 441 34.60 -9.91 -22.19
N GLN A 442 34.13 -9.64 -20.97
CA GLN A 442 33.30 -10.58 -20.23
C GLN A 442 31.93 -10.80 -20.90
N GLY A 443 31.32 -9.74 -21.46
CA GLY A 443 30.02 -9.80 -22.15
C GLY A 443 30.04 -10.64 -23.44
N LYS A 444 31.23 -10.93 -24.02
CA LYS A 444 31.37 -11.81 -25.15
C LYS A 444 31.15 -13.30 -24.82
N SER A 445 31.29 -13.69 -23.56
CA SER A 445 31.25 -15.10 -23.13
C SER A 445 30.35 -15.36 -21.90
N LYS A 446 29.84 -14.32 -21.24
CA LYS A 446 29.10 -14.41 -20.00
C LYS A 446 27.87 -13.50 -20.04
N LYS A 447 26.94 -13.77 -19.12
CA LYS A 447 25.87 -12.84 -18.76
C LYS A 447 26.41 -11.84 -17.76
N VAL A 448 26.58 -10.60 -18.19
CA VAL A 448 27.12 -9.52 -17.36
C VAL A 448 25.99 -8.54 -16.97
N LEU A 449 25.88 -8.26 -15.68
CA LEU A 449 24.98 -7.24 -15.15
C LEU A 449 25.81 -6.04 -14.70
N VAL A 450 25.45 -4.85 -15.16
CA VAL A 450 26.04 -3.58 -14.73
C VAL A 450 24.97 -2.78 -14.00
N ILE A 451 25.20 -2.44 -12.73
CA ILE A 451 24.25 -1.65 -11.93
C ILE A 451 24.92 -0.33 -11.54
N VAL A 452 24.32 0.75 -11.97
CA VAL A 452 24.73 2.12 -11.62
C VAL A 452 23.66 2.84 -10.82
N ASN A 453 24.03 3.89 -10.11
CA ASN A 453 23.14 4.52 -9.13
C ASN A 453 22.16 5.53 -9.73
N THR A 454 22.40 6.02 -10.95
CA THR A 454 21.53 7.03 -11.58
C THR A 454 21.16 6.65 -13.00
N VAL A 455 20.01 7.14 -13.47
CA VAL A 455 19.59 6.95 -14.87
C VAL A 455 20.60 7.56 -15.84
N LYS A 456 21.16 8.73 -15.50
CA LYS A 456 22.18 9.37 -16.32
C LYS A 456 23.41 8.48 -16.47
N SER A 457 23.95 7.95 -15.36
CA SER A 457 25.09 7.01 -15.41
C SER A 457 24.76 5.79 -16.26
N ALA A 458 23.52 5.25 -16.18
CA ALA A 458 23.13 4.08 -16.97
C ALA A 458 23.15 4.38 -18.48
N VAL A 459 22.60 5.52 -18.88
CA VAL A 459 22.63 5.98 -20.30
C VAL A 459 24.06 6.25 -20.76
N ASP A 460 24.86 6.98 -19.97
CA ASP A 460 26.25 7.32 -20.30
C ASP A 460 27.10 6.03 -20.45
N THR A 461 26.96 5.07 -19.53
CA THR A 461 27.64 3.77 -19.60
C THR A 461 27.21 2.97 -20.83
N TYR A 462 25.91 2.97 -21.16
CA TYR A 462 25.38 2.31 -22.36
C TYR A 462 26.01 2.88 -23.63
N GLU A 463 26.07 4.19 -23.79
CA GLU A 463 26.67 4.83 -24.96
C GLU A 463 28.17 4.57 -25.05
N LYS A 464 28.91 4.62 -23.95
CA LYS A 464 30.34 4.29 -23.92
C LYS A 464 30.61 2.87 -24.29
N LEU A 465 29.88 1.87 -23.77
CA LEU A 465 30.02 0.47 -24.09
C LEU A 465 29.67 0.19 -25.56
N LYS A 466 28.65 0.82 -26.09
CA LYS A 466 28.28 0.74 -27.52
C LYS A 466 29.41 1.22 -28.44
N ASN A 467 30.06 2.33 -28.09
CA ASN A 467 31.18 2.87 -28.87
C ASN A 467 32.44 1.99 -28.82
N ILE A 468 32.65 1.19 -27.76
CA ILE A 468 33.78 0.29 -27.64
C ILE A 468 33.58 -0.94 -28.53
N ASN A 469 32.38 -1.53 -28.57
CA ASN A 469 32.10 -2.73 -29.35
C ASN A 469 30.61 -2.91 -29.67
N ASP A 470 30.21 -2.65 -30.91
CA ASP A 470 28.82 -2.81 -31.38
C ASP A 470 28.35 -4.28 -31.52
N ASN A 471 29.28 -5.26 -31.47
CA ASN A 471 28.92 -6.67 -31.66
C ASN A 471 28.49 -7.40 -30.39
N VAL A 472 28.65 -6.80 -29.23
CA VAL A 472 28.18 -7.40 -27.97
C VAL A 472 26.68 -7.11 -27.80
N ASN A 473 25.91 -8.11 -27.37
CA ASN A 473 24.51 -7.95 -27.07
C ASN A 473 24.34 -7.02 -25.84
N LEU A 474 24.08 -5.75 -26.11
CA LEU A 474 24.00 -4.68 -25.11
C LEU A 474 22.54 -4.22 -24.92
N ASN A 475 22.09 -4.15 -23.66
CA ASN A 475 20.74 -3.81 -23.30
C ASN A 475 20.72 -2.81 -22.13
N LEU A 476 19.66 -2.00 -22.07
CA LEU A 476 19.49 -0.94 -21.05
C LEU A 476 18.10 -1.02 -20.43
N LEU A 477 18.03 -0.89 -19.07
CA LEU A 477 16.78 -0.84 -18.33
C LEU A 477 16.87 0.16 -17.18
N HIS A 478 15.97 1.15 -17.15
CA HIS A 478 15.84 2.12 -16.05
C HIS A 478 14.41 2.68 -15.93
N SER A 479 14.15 3.56 -15.00
CA SER A 479 12.80 4.08 -14.69
C SER A 479 12.24 5.06 -15.72
N MET A 480 13.05 5.59 -16.64
CA MET A 480 12.68 6.65 -17.58
C MET A 480 12.18 6.12 -18.93
N TYR A 481 11.67 4.90 -18.98
CA TYR A 481 10.85 4.41 -20.10
C TYR A 481 9.36 4.60 -19.80
N ILE A 482 8.54 4.82 -20.84
CA ILE A 482 7.08 4.78 -20.69
C ILE A 482 6.65 3.40 -20.17
N GLN A 483 5.52 3.35 -19.46
CA GLN A 483 5.13 2.13 -18.73
C GLN A 483 5.09 0.88 -19.61
N GLU A 484 4.49 0.96 -20.81
CA GLU A 484 4.39 -0.21 -21.70
C GLU A 484 5.75 -0.74 -22.16
N ASP A 485 6.69 0.15 -22.45
CA ASP A 485 8.02 -0.24 -22.93
C ASP A 485 8.88 -0.78 -21.79
N ARG A 486 8.71 -0.20 -20.60
CA ARG A 486 9.37 -0.69 -19.40
C ARG A 486 8.94 -2.11 -19.07
N VAL A 487 7.65 -2.43 -19.14
CA VAL A 487 7.14 -3.81 -18.94
C VAL A 487 7.77 -4.78 -19.94
N LYS A 488 7.89 -4.39 -21.23
CA LYS A 488 8.54 -5.22 -22.23
C LYS A 488 10.02 -5.45 -21.89
N LEU A 489 10.77 -4.41 -21.51
CA LEU A 489 12.17 -4.50 -21.13
C LEU A 489 12.37 -5.36 -19.87
N GLU A 490 11.50 -5.25 -18.87
CA GLU A 490 11.50 -6.10 -17.67
C GLU A 490 11.25 -7.58 -17.99
N ASN A 491 10.42 -7.88 -18.98
CA ASN A 491 10.24 -9.25 -19.47
C ASN A 491 11.47 -9.72 -20.26
N ASN A 492 12.06 -8.86 -21.11
CA ASN A 492 13.25 -9.21 -21.88
C ASN A 492 14.46 -9.57 -20.99
N ILE A 493 14.70 -8.83 -19.89
CA ILE A 493 15.78 -9.16 -18.95
C ILE A 493 15.52 -10.50 -18.22
N LYS A 494 14.26 -10.79 -17.87
CA LYS A 494 13.87 -12.08 -17.26
C LYS A 494 14.09 -13.24 -18.22
N GLU A 495 13.71 -13.09 -19.47
CA GLU A 495 13.93 -14.10 -20.51
C GLU A 495 15.44 -14.27 -20.80
N PHE A 496 16.18 -13.17 -20.91
CA PHE A 496 17.63 -13.21 -21.08
C PHE A 496 18.32 -13.96 -19.94
N ALA A 497 17.90 -13.73 -18.70
CA ALA A 497 18.49 -14.42 -17.54
C ALA A 497 18.22 -15.93 -17.54
N LYS A 498 17.05 -16.38 -18.06
CA LYS A 498 16.67 -17.80 -18.11
C LYS A 498 17.29 -18.57 -19.26
N ASN A 499 17.48 -17.92 -20.41
CA ASN A 499 17.97 -18.54 -21.63
C ASN A 499 19.52 -18.60 -21.63
N GLU A 500 20.11 -19.30 -22.59
CA GLU A 500 21.58 -19.37 -22.78
C GLU A 500 22.20 -18.14 -23.47
N ASN A 501 21.48 -17.02 -23.54
CA ASN A 501 21.98 -15.79 -24.15
C ASN A 501 23.11 -15.19 -23.32
N ILE A 502 24.14 -14.69 -24.03
CA ILE A 502 25.26 -13.94 -23.45
C ILE A 502 25.18 -12.46 -23.84
N GLY A 503 25.82 -11.61 -23.05
CA GLY A 503 25.83 -10.17 -23.28
C GLY A 503 25.75 -9.35 -21.99
N ILE A 504 25.47 -8.07 -22.14
CA ILE A 504 25.49 -7.07 -21.05
C ILE A 504 24.13 -6.45 -20.90
N TRP A 505 23.65 -6.40 -19.65
CA TRP A 505 22.53 -5.58 -19.23
C TRP A 505 23.01 -4.48 -18.30
N ILE A 506 22.68 -3.23 -18.66
CA ILE A 506 22.94 -2.07 -17.83
C ILE A 506 21.62 -1.66 -17.19
N THR A 507 21.64 -1.37 -15.89
CA THR A 507 20.43 -1.02 -15.17
C THR A 507 20.72 -0.13 -13.96
N THR A 508 19.67 0.38 -13.35
CA THR A 508 19.70 1.07 -12.06
C THR A 508 19.17 0.17 -10.94
N GLN A 509 18.81 0.73 -9.79
CA GLN A 509 18.25 0.02 -8.64
C GLN A 509 16.98 -0.82 -8.94
N LEU A 510 16.40 -0.68 -10.11
CA LEU A 510 15.18 -1.43 -10.50
C LEU A 510 15.32 -2.94 -10.34
N VAL A 511 16.52 -3.48 -10.52
CA VAL A 511 16.74 -4.93 -10.40
C VAL A 511 16.95 -5.40 -8.97
N GLU A 512 17.19 -4.51 -7.99
CA GLU A 512 17.51 -4.88 -6.61
C GLU A 512 16.38 -5.67 -5.95
N ALA A 513 15.14 -5.24 -6.08
CA ALA A 513 14.02 -5.78 -5.30
C ALA A 513 12.99 -6.59 -6.09
N SER A 514 12.93 -6.52 -7.44
CA SER A 514 11.72 -6.95 -8.15
C SER A 514 11.90 -8.01 -9.21
N LEU A 515 13.11 -8.22 -9.68
CA LEU A 515 13.34 -9.09 -10.83
C LEU A 515 14.02 -10.39 -10.41
N ASP A 516 13.40 -11.52 -10.76
CA ASP A 516 14.01 -12.84 -10.59
C ASP A 516 14.96 -13.12 -11.74
N VAL A 517 16.19 -12.60 -11.62
CA VAL A 517 17.25 -12.72 -12.62
C VAL A 517 18.52 -13.29 -11.99
N ASP A 518 19.31 -14.01 -12.78
CA ASP A 518 20.56 -14.62 -12.36
C ASP A 518 21.64 -14.44 -13.44
N PHE A 519 22.66 -13.65 -13.15
CA PHE A 519 23.78 -13.33 -14.01
C PHE A 519 25.06 -14.04 -13.57
N ASP A 520 26.07 -14.06 -14.45
CA ASP A 520 27.37 -14.71 -14.16
C ASP A 520 28.31 -13.76 -13.44
N VAL A 521 28.28 -12.48 -13.82
CA VAL A 521 29.15 -11.43 -13.30
C VAL A 521 28.35 -10.17 -13.04
N LEU A 522 28.67 -9.50 -11.94
CA LEU A 522 28.10 -8.22 -11.54
C LEU A 522 29.18 -7.15 -11.48
N HIS A 523 28.96 -6.04 -12.17
CA HIS A 523 29.71 -4.79 -12.00
C HIS A 523 28.78 -3.75 -11.39
N THR A 524 29.20 -3.08 -10.31
CA THR A 524 28.32 -2.11 -9.65
C THR A 524 29.07 -0.90 -9.10
N GLU A 525 28.48 0.30 -9.23
CA GLU A 525 28.89 1.44 -8.41
C GLU A 525 28.66 1.12 -6.93
N VAL A 526 29.49 1.71 -6.05
CA VAL A 526 29.30 1.62 -4.59
C VAL A 526 27.99 2.25 -4.17
N SER A 527 27.31 1.63 -3.19
CA SER A 527 26.08 2.09 -2.56
C SER A 527 26.06 1.64 -1.10
N THR A 528 24.95 1.75 -0.40
CA THR A 528 24.80 1.19 0.96
C THR A 528 24.92 -0.34 0.94
N LEU A 529 25.39 -0.96 2.02
CA LEU A 529 25.62 -2.42 2.07
C LEU A 529 24.34 -3.24 1.82
N ASP A 530 23.21 -2.81 2.34
CA ASP A 530 21.92 -3.45 2.12
C ASP A 530 21.54 -3.46 0.62
N SER A 531 21.75 -2.34 -0.09
CA SER A 531 21.57 -2.24 -1.53
C SER A 531 22.59 -3.11 -2.28
N LEU A 532 23.88 -3.06 -1.92
CA LEU A 532 24.91 -3.92 -2.54
C LEU A 532 24.56 -5.41 -2.39
N PHE A 533 24.12 -5.86 -1.22
CA PHE A 533 23.78 -7.26 -1.00
C PHE A 533 22.52 -7.69 -1.75
N GLN A 534 21.57 -6.78 -1.99
CA GLN A 534 20.45 -7.02 -2.89
C GLN A 534 20.91 -7.17 -4.35
N ARG A 535 21.87 -6.33 -4.80
CA ARG A 535 22.53 -6.44 -6.14
C ARG A 535 23.27 -7.77 -6.27
N PHE A 536 24.03 -8.17 -5.24
CA PHE A 536 24.70 -9.48 -5.22
C PHE A 536 23.72 -10.63 -5.43
N GLY A 537 22.53 -10.54 -4.84
CA GLY A 537 21.46 -11.52 -5.03
C GLY A 537 20.98 -11.68 -6.49
N ARG A 538 21.49 -10.90 -7.44
CA ARG A 538 21.24 -11.01 -8.90
C ARG A 538 22.37 -11.67 -9.66
N CYS A 539 23.45 -12.05 -8.96
CA CYS A 539 24.62 -12.72 -9.50
C CYS A 539 24.82 -14.06 -8.79
N ASN A 540 24.96 -15.14 -9.55
CA ASN A 540 25.12 -16.49 -9.00
C ASN A 540 24.10 -16.82 -7.90
N ARG A 541 22.84 -16.41 -8.13
CA ARG A 541 21.76 -16.47 -7.15
C ARG A 541 21.54 -17.87 -6.55
N LYS A 542 21.70 -18.90 -7.37
CA LYS A 542 21.55 -20.30 -6.97
C LYS A 542 22.82 -20.89 -6.33
N GLY A 543 23.95 -20.19 -6.40
CA GLY A 543 25.24 -20.68 -5.91
C GLY A 543 25.81 -21.88 -6.67
N LEU A 544 25.40 -22.07 -7.92
CA LEU A 544 25.80 -23.20 -8.74
C LEU A 544 27.06 -22.93 -9.61
N LYS A 545 27.48 -21.66 -9.70
CA LYS A 545 28.61 -21.25 -10.54
C LYS A 545 29.90 -21.18 -9.71
N LEU A 546 31.02 -21.53 -10.34
CA LEU A 546 32.32 -21.44 -9.70
C LEU A 546 32.68 -19.98 -9.39
N ILE A 547 33.26 -19.75 -8.22
CA ILE A 547 33.68 -18.43 -7.71
C ILE A 547 35.18 -18.39 -7.38
N ASP A 548 36.01 -19.13 -8.17
CA ASP A 548 37.45 -19.12 -7.98
C ASP A 548 38.08 -17.78 -8.38
N SER A 549 37.41 -17.05 -9.28
CA SER A 549 37.72 -15.67 -9.61
C SER A 549 36.57 -14.75 -9.16
N PRO A 550 36.85 -13.46 -8.98
CA PRO A 550 35.79 -12.51 -8.64
C PRO A 550 34.62 -12.52 -9.63
N ASN A 551 33.41 -12.63 -9.11
CA ASN A 551 32.18 -12.52 -9.89
C ASN A 551 31.35 -11.26 -9.51
N VAL A 552 31.83 -10.49 -8.52
CA VAL A 552 31.24 -9.19 -8.13
C VAL A 552 32.35 -8.15 -8.06
N PHE A 553 32.19 -7.06 -8.83
CA PHE A 553 33.12 -5.94 -8.88
C PHE A 553 32.40 -4.66 -8.42
N ILE A 554 32.97 -3.97 -7.41
CA ILE A 554 32.43 -2.75 -6.84
C ILE A 554 33.39 -1.60 -7.14
N TYR A 555 32.89 -0.56 -7.80
CA TYR A 555 33.66 0.62 -8.18
C TYR A 555 33.40 1.76 -7.21
N LYS A 556 34.44 2.22 -6.51
CA LYS A 556 34.31 3.22 -5.44
C LYS A 556 34.54 4.65 -5.87
N LYS A 557 35.24 4.89 -7.01
CA LYS A 557 35.47 6.25 -7.51
C LYS A 557 34.35 6.71 -8.44
N GLU A 558 34.06 7.99 -8.41
CA GLU A 558 33.11 8.67 -9.30
C GLU A 558 31.67 8.04 -9.29
N ALA A 559 31.33 7.31 -8.23
CA ALA A 559 30.01 6.76 -8.10
C ALA A 559 28.96 7.88 -7.89
N ASN A 560 28.01 7.95 -8.81
CA ASN A 560 26.96 8.96 -8.76
C ASN A 560 25.91 8.63 -7.70
N GLY A 561 25.11 9.62 -7.27
CA GLY A 561 24.01 9.43 -6.35
C GLY A 561 24.38 9.32 -4.85
N ILE A 562 25.67 9.34 -4.50
CA ILE A 562 26.12 9.40 -3.10
C ILE A 562 25.87 10.80 -2.55
N GLY A 563 25.20 10.89 -1.40
CA GLY A 563 24.74 12.14 -0.79
C GLY A 563 23.39 12.66 -1.31
N SER A 564 22.83 12.05 -2.39
CA SER A 564 21.51 12.43 -2.92
C SER A 564 20.51 11.28 -2.97
N ILE A 565 20.96 10.06 -3.28
CA ILE A 565 20.17 8.82 -3.29
C ILE A 565 20.54 7.97 -2.08
N TYR A 566 21.83 7.85 -1.81
CA TYR A 566 22.38 7.09 -0.69
C TYR A 566 23.06 8.03 0.30
N ASP A 567 22.78 7.85 1.59
CA ASP A 567 23.44 8.60 2.66
C ASP A 567 24.96 8.34 2.59
N LYS A 568 25.73 9.44 2.47
CA LYS A 568 27.18 9.39 2.27
C LYS A 568 27.91 8.71 3.44
N ASP A 569 27.48 8.98 4.65
CA ASP A 569 28.14 8.44 5.84
C ASP A 569 27.89 6.94 5.97
N ILE A 570 26.69 6.48 5.64
CA ILE A 570 26.33 5.05 5.62
C ILE A 570 27.12 4.32 4.53
N VAL A 571 27.26 4.90 3.33
CA VAL A 571 28.05 4.32 2.25
C VAL A 571 29.51 4.19 2.66
N ASN A 572 30.12 5.25 3.22
CA ASN A 572 31.53 5.23 3.63
C ASN A 572 31.80 4.20 4.71
N LYS A 573 30.96 4.14 5.75
CA LYS A 573 31.09 3.15 6.84
C LYS A 573 30.87 1.73 6.33
N GLY A 574 29.94 1.54 5.41
CA GLY A 574 29.69 0.24 4.78
C GLY A 574 30.87 -0.23 3.94
N LEU A 575 31.42 0.65 3.14
CA LEU A 575 32.61 0.34 2.32
C LEU A 575 33.83 -0.03 3.18
N GLU A 576 34.08 0.76 4.26
CA GLU A 576 35.15 0.44 5.20
C GLU A 576 35.02 -0.97 5.80
N LEU A 577 33.83 -1.34 6.29
CA LEU A 577 33.59 -2.67 6.85
C LEU A 577 33.71 -3.78 5.81
N LEU A 578 33.30 -3.52 4.58
CA LEU A 578 33.43 -4.48 3.49
C LEU A 578 34.91 -4.70 3.11
N GLU A 579 35.70 -3.63 3.02
CA GLU A 579 37.15 -3.74 2.77
C GLU A 579 37.89 -4.46 3.90
N ILE A 580 37.53 -4.18 5.15
CA ILE A 580 38.06 -4.92 6.32
C ILE A 580 37.72 -6.41 6.21
N CYS A 581 36.46 -6.76 5.93
CA CYS A 581 36.03 -8.15 5.78
C CYS A 581 36.81 -8.87 4.66
N ILE A 582 36.99 -8.24 3.50
CA ILE A 582 37.72 -8.79 2.37
C ILE A 582 39.20 -9.02 2.72
N ASN A 583 39.83 -8.06 3.38
CA ASN A 583 41.28 -8.10 3.70
C ASN A 583 41.60 -9.04 4.86
N GLU A 584 40.76 -9.07 5.92
CA GLU A 584 41.05 -9.83 7.12
C GLU A 584 40.48 -11.25 7.10
N LYS A 585 39.34 -11.47 6.46
CA LYS A 585 38.70 -12.78 6.38
C LYS A 585 38.87 -13.43 5.01
N SER A 586 38.13 -12.95 4.00
CA SER A 586 38.12 -13.50 2.63
C SER A 586 37.35 -12.61 1.68
N SER A 587 37.73 -12.62 0.39
CA SER A 587 36.93 -12.06 -0.70
C SER A 587 35.67 -12.90 -1.03
N LYS A 588 35.61 -14.14 -0.57
CA LYS A 588 34.44 -15.01 -0.64
C LYS A 588 33.56 -14.74 0.58
N ILE A 589 32.55 -13.87 0.42
CA ILE A 589 31.72 -13.35 1.51
C ILE A 589 30.57 -14.30 1.81
N THR A 590 30.43 -14.69 3.07
CA THR A 590 29.32 -15.52 3.59
C THR A 590 28.06 -14.70 3.87
N GLU A 591 26.92 -15.36 4.07
CA GLU A 591 25.69 -14.66 4.48
C GLU A 591 25.80 -14.11 5.91
N ASP A 592 26.55 -14.78 6.79
CA ASP A 592 26.81 -14.29 8.15
C ASP A 592 27.68 -13.03 8.14
N ASP A 593 28.71 -12.95 7.28
CA ASP A 593 29.50 -11.72 7.12
C ASP A 593 28.65 -10.54 6.66
N LYS A 594 27.72 -10.78 5.75
CA LYS A 594 26.78 -9.73 5.28
C LYS A 594 25.89 -9.21 6.41
N LEU A 595 25.34 -10.11 7.22
CA LEU A 595 24.51 -9.73 8.37
C LEU A 595 25.32 -8.94 9.39
N GLU A 596 26.52 -9.43 9.76
CA GLU A 596 27.40 -8.77 10.74
C GLU A 596 27.74 -7.34 10.27
N MET A 597 28.08 -7.16 8.99
CA MET A 597 28.40 -5.85 8.44
C MET A 597 27.20 -4.91 8.48
N VAL A 598 26.00 -5.36 8.09
CA VAL A 598 24.80 -4.53 8.10
C VAL A 598 24.40 -4.18 9.55
N GLU A 599 24.45 -5.12 10.50
CA GLU A 599 24.17 -4.85 11.91
C GLU A 599 25.13 -3.79 12.46
N LYS A 600 26.42 -3.84 12.11
CA LYS A 600 27.42 -2.84 12.53
C LYS A 600 27.15 -1.48 11.90
N VAL A 601 26.93 -1.39 10.58
CA VAL A 601 26.65 -0.10 9.90
C VAL A 601 25.43 0.57 10.51
N TYR A 602 24.34 -0.17 10.70
CA TYR A 602 23.09 0.34 11.23
C TYR A 602 22.95 0.25 12.76
N SER A 603 24.07 0.10 13.47
CA SER A 603 24.08 0.24 14.93
C SER A 603 23.83 1.70 15.34
N GLU A 604 23.21 1.90 16.50
CA GLU A 604 22.92 3.25 17.01
C GLU A 604 24.20 4.09 17.17
N GLU A 605 25.32 3.46 17.58
CA GLU A 605 26.62 4.09 17.71
C GLU A 605 27.14 4.63 16.38
N ASN A 606 27.07 3.84 15.31
CA ASN A 606 27.54 4.23 13.98
C ASN A 606 26.63 5.22 13.25
N LEU A 607 25.33 5.17 13.55
CA LEU A 607 24.35 6.09 12.92
C LEU A 607 24.26 7.44 13.62
N LYS A 608 24.65 7.53 14.89
CA LYS A 608 24.56 8.78 15.65
C LYS A 608 25.34 9.90 14.97
N GLY A 609 24.63 10.98 14.66
CA GLY A 609 25.18 12.15 13.94
C GLY A 609 25.00 12.11 12.43
N THR A 610 24.50 11.00 11.84
CA THR A 610 24.14 10.90 10.42
C THR A 610 22.78 11.56 10.12
N GLU A 611 22.56 11.92 8.87
CA GLU A 611 21.27 12.43 8.40
C GLU A 611 20.17 11.36 8.56
N PHE A 612 20.48 10.11 8.25
CA PHE A 612 19.59 8.95 8.45
C PHE A 612 19.04 8.88 9.89
N TYR A 613 19.93 8.94 10.88
CA TYR A 613 19.53 8.90 12.29
C TYR A 613 18.62 10.08 12.67
N SER A 614 19.00 11.28 12.23
CA SER A 614 18.22 12.49 12.49
C SER A 614 16.82 12.42 11.90
N LYS A 615 16.67 11.99 10.65
CA LYS A 615 15.38 11.80 9.95
C LYS A 615 14.52 10.78 10.67
N PHE A 616 15.09 9.62 10.99
CA PHE A 616 14.38 8.55 11.69
C PHE A 616 13.85 8.99 13.07
N ARG A 617 14.70 9.60 13.89
CA ARG A 617 14.33 10.06 15.24
C ARG A 617 13.29 11.17 15.21
N LYS A 618 13.47 12.17 14.32
CA LYS A 618 12.51 13.26 14.15
C LYS A 618 11.13 12.76 13.70
N ALA A 619 11.10 11.81 12.78
CA ALA A 619 9.84 11.23 12.33
C ALA A 619 9.11 10.49 13.47
N LEU A 620 9.84 9.72 14.30
CA LEU A 620 9.26 9.08 15.48
C LEU A 620 8.73 10.10 16.51
N GLU A 621 9.47 11.17 16.78
CA GLU A 621 9.05 12.23 17.70
C GLU A 621 7.76 12.91 17.22
N ILE A 622 7.66 13.19 15.92
CA ILE A 622 6.44 13.75 15.32
C ILE A 622 5.26 12.78 15.48
N LEU A 623 5.45 11.49 15.15
CA LEU A 623 4.40 10.48 15.27
C LEU A 623 3.94 10.26 16.71
N ASP A 624 4.85 10.34 17.68
CA ASP A 624 4.53 10.19 19.11
C ASP A 624 3.82 11.42 19.70
N ALA A 625 4.03 12.59 19.10
CA ALA A 625 3.37 13.84 19.48
C ALA A 625 2.03 14.08 18.76
N LEU A 626 1.71 13.28 17.73
CA LEU A 626 0.52 13.48 16.92
C LEU A 626 -0.76 13.21 17.72
N GLU A 627 -1.71 14.11 17.64
CA GLU A 627 -3.05 13.93 18.21
C GLU A 627 -4.01 13.34 17.17
N PRO A 628 -4.98 12.50 17.57
CA PRO A 628 -5.95 11.91 16.65
C PRO A 628 -6.74 12.98 15.85
N CYS A 629 -7.01 12.66 14.59
CA CYS A 629 -7.86 13.45 13.69
C CYS A 629 -7.32 14.81 13.26
N GLN A 630 -6.03 15.09 13.44
CA GLN A 630 -5.39 16.30 12.94
C GLN A 630 -5.19 16.30 11.43
N LEU A 631 -4.99 15.12 10.83
CA LEU A 631 -4.76 14.93 9.41
C LEU A 631 -5.98 14.34 8.71
N SER A 632 -6.15 14.68 7.44
CA SER A 632 -7.04 13.97 6.53
C SER A 632 -6.37 12.67 6.03
N LYS A 633 -7.18 11.76 5.47
CA LYS A 633 -6.68 10.52 4.87
C LYS A 633 -5.69 10.77 3.73
N ASN A 634 -5.95 11.79 2.90
CA ASN A 634 -5.10 12.14 1.76
C ASN A 634 -3.75 12.70 2.21
N GLU A 635 -3.72 13.54 3.24
CA GLU A 635 -2.48 14.05 3.83
C GLU A 635 -1.64 12.91 4.43
N ALA A 636 -2.24 12.01 5.20
CA ALA A 636 -1.56 10.83 5.74
C ALA A 636 -0.99 9.93 4.62
N GLN A 637 -1.72 9.75 3.53
CA GLN A 637 -1.26 8.96 2.40
C GLN A 637 -0.15 9.64 1.62
N SER A 638 -0.17 10.97 1.49
CA SER A 638 0.88 11.72 0.79
C SER A 638 2.22 11.65 1.53
N ILE A 639 2.19 11.68 2.87
CA ILE A 639 3.41 11.55 3.70
C ILE A 639 4.07 10.18 3.49
N LEU A 640 3.28 9.11 3.29
CA LEU A 640 3.79 7.75 3.03
C LEU A 640 4.37 7.54 1.63
N ARG A 641 4.13 8.46 0.72
CA ARG A 641 4.73 8.43 -0.61
C ARG A 641 6.07 9.13 -0.55
N ASP A 642 7.14 8.36 -0.37
CA ASP A 642 8.52 8.83 -0.20
C ASP A 642 8.99 9.82 -1.25
N ILE A 643 8.45 9.72 -2.45
CA ILE A 643 8.77 10.62 -3.56
C ILE A 643 7.46 11.03 -4.21
N GLU A 644 7.08 12.29 -4.06
CA GLU A 644 6.09 12.88 -4.94
C GLU A 644 6.60 12.71 -6.38
N SER A 645 5.89 11.90 -7.15
CA SER A 645 6.20 11.70 -8.55
C SER A 645 5.10 12.29 -9.42
N ASP A 646 5.50 13.04 -10.41
CA ASP A 646 4.62 13.50 -11.47
C ASP A 646 4.48 12.40 -12.55
N THR A 647 3.27 12.20 -13.01
CA THR A 647 3.01 11.38 -14.20
C THR A 647 3.14 12.28 -15.42
N ALA A 648 3.99 11.88 -16.37
CA ALA A 648 4.29 12.72 -17.51
C ALA A 648 4.38 11.94 -18.82
N ILE A 649 4.11 12.60 -19.95
CA ILE A 649 4.26 12.02 -21.29
C ILE A 649 5.36 12.81 -22.03
N PRO A 650 6.38 12.13 -22.60
CA PRO A 650 7.33 12.79 -23.49
C PRO A 650 6.64 13.40 -24.70
N ILE A 651 7.04 14.60 -25.14
CA ILE A 651 6.34 15.35 -26.21
C ILE A 651 6.19 14.54 -27.50
N GLU A 652 7.19 13.81 -27.90
CA GLU A 652 7.12 12.98 -29.12
C GLU A 652 6.12 11.83 -28.99
N VAL A 653 5.95 11.28 -27.79
CA VAL A 653 4.92 10.27 -27.51
C VAL A 653 3.54 10.93 -27.48
N TYR A 654 3.44 12.11 -26.83
CA TYR A 654 2.20 12.88 -26.79
C TYR A 654 1.67 13.22 -28.19
N GLU A 655 2.53 13.74 -29.09
CA GLU A 655 2.12 14.07 -30.46
C GLU A 655 1.63 12.85 -31.26
N LYS A 656 2.21 11.65 -31.02
CA LYS A 656 1.76 10.41 -31.63
C LYS A 656 0.36 9.98 -31.16
N ILE A 657 0.02 10.22 -29.88
CA ILE A 657 -1.26 9.78 -29.28
C ILE A 657 -2.32 10.90 -29.23
N LYS A 658 -1.96 12.13 -29.53
CA LYS A 658 -2.82 13.32 -29.42
C LYS A 658 -4.18 13.17 -30.09
N TYR A 659 -4.19 12.68 -31.32
CA TYR A 659 -5.42 12.55 -32.10
C TYR A 659 -6.12 11.19 -31.87
N THR A 660 -5.39 10.14 -31.49
CA THR A 660 -5.96 8.79 -31.33
C THR A 660 -6.51 8.54 -29.94
N TYR A 661 -5.83 9.01 -28.90
CA TYR A 661 -6.24 8.75 -27.51
C TYR A 661 -6.67 10.01 -26.78
N ILE A 662 -5.90 11.09 -26.84
CA ILE A 662 -6.16 12.32 -26.06
C ILE A 662 -7.44 12.99 -26.54
N LYS A 663 -7.57 13.23 -27.86
CA LYS A 663 -8.78 13.81 -28.45
C LYS A 663 -10.01 12.90 -28.26
N PHE A 664 -9.84 11.59 -28.43
CA PHE A 664 -10.94 10.65 -28.22
C PHE A 664 -11.41 10.62 -26.76
N TYR A 665 -10.51 10.76 -25.79
CA TYR A 665 -10.87 10.90 -24.39
C TYR A 665 -11.66 12.18 -24.11
N GLU A 666 -11.29 13.28 -24.73
CA GLU A 666 -12.01 14.57 -24.67
C GLU A 666 -13.41 14.43 -25.23
N ASP A 667 -13.55 13.85 -26.43
CA ASP A 667 -14.84 13.60 -27.07
C ASP A 667 -15.78 12.72 -26.22
N LEU A 668 -15.22 11.69 -25.54
CA LEU A 668 -15.95 10.86 -24.57
C LEU A 668 -16.44 11.66 -23.38
N ASN A 669 -15.65 12.63 -22.86
CA ASN A 669 -16.10 13.53 -21.80
C ASN A 669 -17.29 14.37 -22.24
N GLU A 670 -17.23 14.95 -23.44
CA GLU A 670 -18.33 15.74 -24.00
C GLU A 670 -19.60 14.89 -24.17
N LEU A 671 -19.48 13.68 -24.70
CA LEU A 671 -20.61 12.75 -24.85
C LEU A 671 -21.24 12.39 -23.50
N ILE A 672 -20.42 12.14 -22.47
CA ILE A 672 -20.90 11.86 -21.13
C ILE A 672 -21.60 13.07 -20.53
N ASP A 673 -21.02 14.27 -20.64
CA ASP A 673 -21.63 15.50 -20.14
C ASP A 673 -22.93 15.84 -20.85
N ASN A 674 -23.03 15.58 -22.17
CA ASN A 674 -24.25 15.74 -22.94
C ASN A 674 -25.34 14.74 -22.53
N GLU A 675 -24.97 13.47 -22.22
CA GLU A 675 -25.95 12.48 -21.74
C GLU A 675 -26.49 12.84 -20.36
N TYR A 676 -25.70 13.53 -19.51
CA TYR A 676 -26.20 14.05 -18.23
C TYR A 676 -27.26 15.17 -18.38
N LYS A 677 -27.23 15.93 -19.46
CA LYS A 677 -28.14 17.05 -19.72
C LYS A 677 -29.46 16.63 -20.35
N LYS A 678 -29.59 15.40 -20.87
CA LYS A 678 -30.81 14.89 -21.48
C LYS A 678 -31.90 14.64 -20.45
N GLU A 679 -33.17 14.95 -20.81
CA GLU A 679 -34.34 14.64 -19.98
C GLU A 679 -34.58 13.12 -19.86
N ASN A 680 -34.43 12.39 -20.98
CA ASN A 680 -34.49 10.92 -21.01
C ASN A 680 -33.08 10.32 -21.02
N LYS A 681 -32.57 9.98 -19.85
CA LYS A 681 -31.22 9.40 -19.65
C LYS A 681 -31.20 7.94 -20.07
N ASN A 682 -30.27 7.57 -20.94
CA ASN A 682 -29.95 6.16 -21.20
C ASN A 682 -28.81 5.71 -20.30
N ASP A 683 -29.15 5.07 -19.19
CA ASP A 683 -28.15 4.66 -18.17
C ASP A 683 -27.19 3.57 -18.70
N GLU A 684 -27.63 2.67 -19.60
CA GLU A 684 -26.74 1.68 -20.22
C GLU A 684 -25.71 2.35 -21.13
N TYR A 685 -26.18 3.27 -22.00
CA TYR A 685 -25.28 4.00 -22.88
C TYR A 685 -24.27 4.85 -22.11
N LYS A 686 -24.70 5.49 -21.03
CA LYS A 686 -23.83 6.25 -20.11
C LYS A 686 -22.81 5.35 -19.42
N LYS A 687 -23.21 4.16 -18.97
CA LYS A 687 -22.31 3.15 -18.40
C LYS A 687 -21.27 2.71 -19.43
N TYR A 688 -21.68 2.46 -20.66
CA TYR A 688 -20.79 2.15 -21.78
C TYR A 688 -19.77 3.26 -22.05
N LEU A 689 -20.22 4.54 -22.16
CA LEU A 689 -19.31 5.66 -22.37
C LEU A 689 -18.29 5.83 -21.25
N LYS A 690 -18.71 5.66 -20.00
CA LYS A 690 -17.81 5.70 -18.84
C LYS A 690 -16.78 4.58 -18.87
N SER A 691 -17.18 3.38 -19.22
CA SER A 691 -16.26 2.25 -19.37
C SER A 691 -15.25 2.52 -20.49
N LYS A 692 -15.71 3.00 -21.64
CA LYS A 692 -14.83 3.33 -22.77
C LYS A 692 -13.85 4.45 -22.44
N ARG A 693 -14.30 5.46 -21.68
CA ARG A 693 -13.42 6.53 -21.19
C ARG A 693 -12.35 6.02 -20.25
N LYS A 694 -12.68 5.07 -19.35
CA LYS A 694 -11.71 4.42 -18.47
C LYS A 694 -10.64 3.67 -19.28
N GLU A 695 -11.07 2.91 -20.30
CA GLU A 695 -10.18 2.17 -21.20
C GLU A 695 -9.18 3.12 -21.89
N VAL A 696 -9.68 4.20 -22.49
CA VAL A 696 -8.81 5.18 -23.18
C VAL A 696 -7.86 5.87 -22.20
N LYS A 697 -8.32 6.21 -21.00
CA LYS A 697 -7.44 6.78 -19.96
C LYS A 697 -6.30 5.83 -19.60
N ARG A 698 -6.59 4.55 -19.47
CA ARG A 698 -5.58 3.52 -19.21
C ARG A 698 -4.55 3.48 -20.34
N ASP A 699 -4.99 3.47 -21.61
CA ASP A 699 -4.06 3.45 -22.74
C ASP A 699 -3.18 4.71 -22.80
N ILE A 700 -3.71 5.86 -22.38
CA ILE A 700 -2.92 7.08 -22.18
C ILE A 700 -1.89 6.87 -21.08
N LEU A 701 -2.27 6.29 -19.93
CA LEU A 701 -1.37 6.06 -18.79
C LEU A 701 -0.23 5.09 -19.14
N LYS A 702 -0.46 4.10 -20.02
CA LYS A 702 0.62 3.22 -20.54
C LYS A 702 1.73 3.99 -21.28
N LYS A 703 1.39 5.16 -21.80
CA LYS A 703 2.30 6.07 -22.53
C LYS A 703 2.99 7.09 -21.62
N THR A 704 2.83 6.96 -20.30
CA THR A 704 3.42 7.87 -19.32
C THR A 704 4.70 7.30 -18.71
N VAL A 705 5.50 8.21 -18.16
CA VAL A 705 6.65 7.94 -17.30
C VAL A 705 6.43 8.63 -15.95
N ASN A 706 6.84 7.99 -14.86
CA ASN A 706 6.82 8.61 -13.53
C ASN A 706 8.15 9.28 -13.26
N ILE A 707 8.12 10.57 -12.94
CA ILE A 707 9.31 11.39 -12.67
C ILE A 707 9.20 11.97 -11.27
N PRO A 708 10.27 11.93 -10.46
CA PRO A 708 10.26 12.61 -9.15
C PRO A 708 9.90 14.10 -9.29
N ALA A 709 8.95 14.58 -8.49
CA ALA A 709 8.39 15.93 -8.61
C ALA A 709 9.43 17.04 -8.46
N TYR A 710 10.50 16.83 -7.67
CA TYR A 710 11.61 17.78 -7.58
C TYR A 710 12.38 17.93 -8.88
N ARG A 711 12.39 16.88 -9.73
CA ARG A 711 13.00 16.94 -11.07
C ARG A 711 12.12 17.66 -12.07
N THR A 712 10.80 17.49 -12.00
CA THR A 712 9.89 18.20 -12.92
C THR A 712 9.90 19.70 -12.74
N LYS A 713 10.16 20.21 -11.55
CA LYS A 713 10.35 21.65 -11.29
C LYS A 713 11.60 22.22 -11.99
N ASN A 714 12.59 21.39 -12.26
CA ASN A 714 13.87 21.77 -12.88
C ASN A 714 14.02 21.31 -14.33
N LEU A 715 13.12 20.47 -14.81
CA LEU A 715 13.15 19.85 -16.14
C LEU A 715 12.01 20.46 -16.95
N GLY A 716 12.24 21.18 -18.01
CA GLY A 716 11.30 21.83 -18.93
C GLY A 716 9.93 21.16 -19.10
N VAL A 717 9.10 21.23 -18.07
CA VAL A 717 7.67 20.86 -18.15
C VAL A 717 6.98 21.92 -18.97
N ILE A 718 6.32 21.50 -20.07
CA ILE A 718 5.68 22.44 -20.97
C ILE A 718 4.34 22.87 -20.40
N THR A 719 3.45 21.92 -20.12
CA THR A 719 2.12 22.19 -19.57
C THR A 719 1.49 20.91 -18.99
N ASP A 720 0.45 21.10 -18.20
CA ASP A 720 -0.51 20.03 -17.86
C ASP A 720 -1.45 19.79 -19.06
N ILE A 721 -2.02 18.59 -19.18
CA ILE A 721 -3.03 18.30 -20.20
C ILE A 721 -4.35 18.94 -19.73
N PRO A 722 -4.89 20.00 -20.41
CA PRO A 722 -6.05 20.76 -19.92
C PRO A 722 -7.38 20.05 -20.20
N ILE A 723 -7.45 18.74 -19.98
CA ILE A 723 -8.63 17.90 -20.23
C ILE A 723 -9.08 17.30 -18.91
N LYS A 724 -10.36 17.50 -18.56
CA LYS A 724 -11.00 16.98 -17.35
C LYS A 724 -10.72 15.48 -17.17
N GLY A 725 -10.00 15.14 -16.10
CA GLY A 725 -9.60 13.79 -15.76
C GLY A 725 -8.19 13.40 -16.22
N LEU A 726 -7.46 14.28 -16.91
CA LEU A 726 -6.06 14.15 -17.33
C LEU A 726 -5.18 15.28 -16.79
N GLU A 727 -5.71 16.18 -15.96
CA GLU A 727 -5.05 17.39 -15.47
C GLU A 727 -3.76 17.11 -14.68
N ASN A 728 -3.65 15.90 -14.11
CA ASN A 728 -2.48 15.47 -13.37
C ASN A 728 -1.36 14.88 -14.26
N ILE A 729 -1.56 14.83 -15.57
CA ILE A 729 -0.56 14.33 -16.53
C ILE A 729 0.15 15.51 -17.17
N LYS A 730 1.47 15.55 -16.98
CA LYS A 730 2.33 16.61 -17.52
C LYS A 730 2.89 16.23 -18.89
N ILE A 731 3.20 17.22 -19.72
CA ILE A 731 3.92 17.01 -20.98
C ILE A 731 5.37 17.44 -20.78
N LEU A 732 6.31 16.54 -21.11
CA LEU A 732 7.75 16.78 -20.99
C LEU A 732 8.34 17.17 -22.35
N ASN A 733 9.13 18.25 -22.37
CA ASN A 733 9.87 18.68 -23.55
C ASN A 733 11.20 17.89 -23.74
N TYR A 734 11.12 16.55 -23.75
CA TYR A 734 12.27 15.69 -23.94
C TYR A 734 12.01 14.69 -25.06
N LYS A 735 13.07 14.33 -25.81
CA LYS A 735 13.06 13.23 -26.77
C LYS A 735 12.79 11.91 -26.07
N TYR A 736 12.15 11.01 -26.80
CA TYR A 736 11.94 9.63 -26.41
C TYR A 736 12.55 8.69 -27.46
N GLU A 737 13.61 7.99 -27.07
CA GLU A 737 14.30 7.07 -27.96
C GLU A 737 14.04 5.62 -27.56
N LEU A 738 13.25 4.93 -28.34
CA LEU A 738 13.13 3.47 -28.31
C LEU A 738 12.69 3.00 -29.68
N GLN A 739 13.44 2.01 -30.21
CA GLN A 739 13.16 1.35 -31.49
C GLN A 739 13.21 -0.16 -31.30
N GLU A 740 12.36 -0.86 -32.01
CA GLU A 740 12.41 -2.31 -32.10
C GLU A 740 13.25 -2.71 -33.32
N ASP A 741 14.36 -3.41 -33.05
CA ASP A 741 15.28 -3.96 -34.07
C ASP A 741 15.36 -5.47 -33.89
N ASN A 742 14.86 -6.23 -34.89
CA ASN A 742 14.85 -7.70 -34.89
C ASN A 742 14.23 -8.31 -33.60
N GLY A 743 13.10 -7.74 -33.10
CA GLY A 743 12.43 -8.20 -31.91
C GLY A 743 13.10 -7.76 -30.59
N ARG A 744 14.12 -6.89 -30.65
CA ARG A 744 14.81 -6.33 -29.49
C ARG A 744 14.53 -4.84 -29.38
N LEU A 745 14.23 -4.40 -28.17
CA LEU A 745 14.05 -2.98 -27.87
C LEU A 745 15.43 -2.35 -27.60
N LYS A 746 15.80 -1.35 -28.42
CA LYS A 746 17.05 -0.58 -28.27
C LYS A 746 16.73 0.91 -28.17
N GLY A 747 17.29 1.58 -27.20
CA GLY A 747 17.10 3.03 -26.98
C GLY A 747 17.28 3.43 -25.54
N LYS A 748 17.17 4.72 -25.26
CA LYS A 748 17.51 5.35 -23.98
C LYS A 748 16.27 5.79 -23.17
N GLY A 749 15.05 5.55 -23.69
CA GLY A 749 13.84 6.10 -23.08
C GLY A 749 13.80 7.63 -23.18
N VAL A 750 13.45 8.31 -22.11
CA VAL A 750 13.51 9.78 -22.04
C VAL A 750 14.97 10.23 -22.00
N VAL A 751 15.37 11.01 -23.00
CA VAL A 751 16.74 11.56 -23.11
C VAL A 751 16.84 12.86 -22.34
N ILE A 752 17.42 12.81 -21.14
CA ILE A 752 17.62 13.97 -20.27
C ILE A 752 18.82 14.78 -20.74
N GLY A 753 18.65 16.07 -21.01
CA GLY A 753 19.73 16.99 -21.42
C GLY A 753 19.67 17.41 -22.90
N GLU A 754 18.82 16.80 -23.73
CA GLU A 754 18.47 17.31 -25.06
C GLU A 754 17.07 17.91 -25.01
N GLU A 755 16.96 19.21 -24.70
CA GLU A 755 15.70 19.96 -24.83
C GLU A 755 15.34 20.11 -26.31
N LEU A 756 14.12 19.75 -26.67
CA LEU A 756 13.55 20.13 -27.95
C LEU A 756 13.22 21.63 -27.90
N ILE A 757 14.22 22.44 -28.21
CA ILE A 757 14.03 23.88 -28.42
C ILE A 757 13.17 24.05 -29.66
N ASN A 758 11.94 24.54 -29.51
CA ASN A 758 10.91 24.89 -30.48
C ASN A 758 9.79 23.85 -30.68
N PHE A 759 8.80 23.87 -29.79
CA PHE A 759 7.41 23.66 -30.17
C PHE A 759 6.56 24.69 -29.41
N VAL A 760 6.10 25.70 -30.12
CA VAL A 760 5.07 26.65 -29.67
C VAL A 760 3.70 26.03 -29.92
#